data_ab6121d392fa2fdf5072d2b64baf4514
#
_entry.id   ab6121d392fa2fdf5072d2b64baf4514
#
_cell.length_a   1.000
_cell.length_b   1.000
_cell.length_c   1.000
_cell.angle_alpha   90.00
_cell.angle_beta   90.00
_cell.angle_gamma   90.00
#
_symmetry.space_group_name_H-M   'P 1'
#
loop_
_entity.id
_entity.type
_entity.pdbx_description
1 polymer ?
#
loop_
_entity_poly.entity_id
_entity_poly.type
_entity_poly.pdbx_seq_one_letter_code
_entity_poly.pdbx_strand_id
1 'polypeptide(L)'
;MTIDFLSHLNPSQRRAVEHFCGPLLVVAGAGSGKTRALTYRIANLILQHRVDPENILAVTFTNKAAREMKERIQKLFAEQLAIAEFGERFDLLPEYDQVRLKSRVWRSYIKELWCGTFHSLFSRILRFDIEKYQDEKGRRWNRNFSIFDESDAQSLVKEIVTKQLNLDDKKFEPRSVRYAISNAKNKGLSPQDYEREQPNYRGRVIAEVYSKYQDRLAENNALDFDDLILVPVKLFQQNEQVLGYWYHKFRHILVDEYQDTNRTQYDLIRLLVTHGETNKNNWDWRDRSVFVVGDADQSIYSFRMADFTILLEFQQDFGDGLPDEDTRTMVKLEENYRSCENILQAANQLIENNTQRIDKVLRATRGAGEQIYFFKADDEIAEAEFVINQIRNLERENPELNWGSFAILYRTNAQSRPFEDLLVRAQIPYTVVGGLKFYDRKEIKDVLAYLRVIANPADTVSLLRVINTPRRGIGKATIDNLVGAAQELGTTLWEILSDETSVNTLSGRSAKSVNNFAAMVSRWQAELATMPASQILQGILEDSGYVQDLMSQGTDEAEDRVQNVQELFNAVRQFEEENEEVSLGDFLASAALSSDLDNLKEGQAAVSLMTLHASKGLEFPVVYMVGLEQGLFPNYRSMNDPSALEEERRLCYVGITRAQERLFLSHARERRLYGNREPAVRSQFLDELPEELLVTHRPGGVAYSKTANGSVPQRATKARQSVEEKWQVGDRVLHKIFGEGEITHVFGSGRKISVAIKFDQLGQKIVDPQVAQLQRVD
;
A
#
# COMPACT_ATOMS: atom_id res chain seq x y z
N MET A 1 -29.05 -28.15 -26.21
CA MET A 1 -27.60 -28.07 -26.51
C MET A 1 -26.93 -27.41 -25.33
N THR A 2 -26.11 -28.12 -24.58
CA THR A 2 -25.25 -27.50 -23.57
C THR A 2 -24.17 -26.71 -24.33
N ILE A 3 -24.29 -25.37 -24.28
CA ILE A 3 -23.25 -24.51 -24.86
C ILE A 3 -22.01 -24.72 -24.02
N ASP A 4 -20.89 -25.04 -24.67
CA ASP A 4 -19.58 -25.14 -24.00
C ASP A 4 -19.16 -23.71 -23.57
N PHE A 5 -19.58 -23.33 -22.33
CA PHE A 5 -19.25 -22.02 -21.76
C PHE A 5 -17.72 -21.85 -21.56
N LEU A 6 -16.95 -22.94 -21.67
CA LEU A 6 -15.49 -22.92 -21.60
C LEU A 6 -14.83 -22.56 -22.93
N SER A 7 -15.59 -22.48 -24.03
CA SER A 7 -15.08 -22.12 -25.37
C SER A 7 -14.39 -20.76 -25.45
N HIS A 8 -14.70 -19.87 -24.51
CA HIS A 8 -14.11 -18.52 -24.43
C HIS A 8 -12.79 -18.46 -23.65
N LEU A 9 -12.33 -19.59 -23.10
CA LEU A 9 -11.07 -19.70 -22.36
C LEU A 9 -9.94 -20.08 -23.32
N ASN A 10 -8.75 -19.50 -23.09
CA ASN A 10 -7.55 -19.98 -23.75
C ASN A 10 -7.15 -21.39 -23.24
N PRO A 11 -6.25 -22.10 -23.92
CA PRO A 11 -5.89 -23.47 -23.55
C PRO A 11 -5.40 -23.62 -22.11
N SER A 12 -4.57 -22.69 -21.62
CA SER A 12 -4.05 -22.71 -20.24
C SER A 12 -5.15 -22.43 -19.21
N GLN A 13 -6.00 -21.43 -19.46
CA GLN A 13 -7.17 -21.15 -18.61
C GLN A 13 -8.13 -22.35 -18.59
N ARG A 14 -8.39 -22.96 -19.76
CA ARG A 14 -9.27 -24.14 -19.87
C ARG A 14 -8.71 -25.31 -19.09
N ARG A 15 -7.39 -25.62 -19.23
CA ARG A 15 -6.71 -26.67 -18.45
C ARG A 15 -6.86 -26.44 -16.96
N ALA A 16 -6.68 -25.19 -16.47
CA ALA A 16 -6.83 -24.86 -15.06
C ALA A 16 -8.28 -25.03 -14.58
N VAL A 17 -9.28 -24.65 -15.38
CA VAL A 17 -10.69 -24.77 -15.05
C VAL A 17 -11.18 -26.21 -15.06
N GLU A 18 -10.74 -27.04 -16.00
CA GLU A 18 -11.15 -28.45 -16.12
C GLU A 18 -10.50 -29.38 -15.09
N HIS A 19 -9.41 -28.95 -14.41
CA HIS A 19 -8.76 -29.73 -13.34
C HIS A 19 -9.71 -29.98 -12.18
N PHE A 20 -10.29 -31.17 -12.04
CA PHE A 20 -11.38 -31.41 -11.08
C PHE A 20 -10.86 -31.67 -9.66
N CYS A 21 -10.00 -32.65 -9.46
CA CYS A 21 -9.55 -33.15 -8.17
C CYS A 21 -8.05 -32.92 -7.96
N GLY A 22 -7.63 -32.82 -6.71
CA GLY A 22 -6.23 -32.66 -6.34
C GLY A 22 -5.79 -31.21 -6.19
N PRO A 23 -4.50 -30.99 -5.92
CA PRO A 23 -3.91 -29.66 -5.82
C PRO A 23 -3.67 -29.06 -7.20
N LEU A 24 -3.88 -27.74 -7.34
CA LEU A 24 -3.48 -26.98 -8.51
C LEU A 24 -3.03 -25.59 -8.12
N LEU A 25 -1.81 -25.25 -8.49
CA LEU A 25 -1.29 -23.88 -8.50
C LEU A 25 -1.48 -23.27 -9.88
N VAL A 26 -2.15 -22.13 -9.95
CA VAL A 26 -2.26 -21.31 -11.16
C VAL A 26 -1.36 -20.09 -11.01
N VAL A 27 -0.19 -20.14 -11.65
CA VAL A 27 0.74 -19.01 -11.71
C VAL A 27 0.24 -18.05 -12.78
N ALA A 28 -0.37 -16.95 -12.35
CA ALA A 28 -1.13 -16.10 -13.25
C ALA A 28 -0.58 -14.67 -13.19
N GLY A 29 0.13 -14.26 -14.22
CA GLY A 29 0.69 -12.92 -14.31
C GLY A 29 -0.35 -11.79 -14.30
N ALA A 30 0.12 -10.54 -14.25
CA ALA A 30 -0.76 -9.38 -14.35
C ALA A 30 -1.59 -9.45 -15.64
N GLY A 31 -2.90 -9.13 -15.57
CA GLY A 31 -3.77 -9.09 -16.75
C GLY A 31 -4.02 -10.43 -17.46
N SER A 32 -3.61 -11.58 -16.90
CA SER A 32 -3.76 -12.91 -17.53
C SER A 32 -5.12 -13.58 -17.28
N GLY A 33 -6.03 -12.90 -16.57
CA GLY A 33 -7.37 -13.41 -16.29
C GLY A 33 -7.49 -14.31 -15.07
N LYS A 34 -6.71 -14.08 -14.01
CA LYS A 34 -6.81 -14.76 -12.70
C LYS A 34 -8.25 -14.95 -12.23
N THR A 35 -8.96 -13.83 -12.04
CA THR A 35 -10.35 -13.82 -11.57
C THR A 35 -11.28 -14.55 -12.54
N ARG A 36 -10.99 -14.51 -13.86
CA ARG A 36 -11.76 -15.27 -14.85
C ARG A 36 -11.59 -16.76 -14.65
N ALA A 37 -10.36 -17.25 -14.48
CA ALA A 37 -10.10 -18.66 -14.21
C ALA A 37 -10.81 -19.15 -12.94
N LEU A 38 -10.76 -18.38 -11.84
CA LEU A 38 -11.48 -18.68 -10.60
C LEU A 38 -12.99 -18.73 -10.78
N THR A 39 -13.57 -17.73 -11.45
CA THR A 39 -15.02 -17.65 -11.71
C THR A 39 -15.50 -18.85 -12.55
N TYR A 40 -14.78 -19.15 -13.63
CA TYR A 40 -15.12 -20.28 -14.51
C TYR A 40 -14.86 -21.63 -13.84
N ARG A 41 -13.86 -21.72 -12.95
CA ARG A 41 -13.63 -22.90 -12.12
C ARG A 41 -14.81 -23.21 -11.21
N ILE A 42 -15.35 -22.21 -10.50
CA ILE A 42 -16.54 -22.38 -9.64
C ILE A 42 -17.73 -22.79 -10.50
N ALA A 43 -17.92 -22.14 -11.65
CA ALA A 43 -18.99 -22.52 -12.57
C ALA A 43 -18.86 -23.95 -13.07
N ASN A 44 -17.65 -24.39 -13.42
CA ASN A 44 -17.38 -25.74 -13.87
C ASN A 44 -17.68 -26.79 -12.79
N LEU A 45 -17.27 -26.53 -11.54
CA LEU A 45 -17.57 -27.38 -10.39
C LEU A 45 -19.09 -27.58 -10.22
N ILE A 46 -19.86 -26.50 -10.28
CA ILE A 46 -21.32 -26.54 -10.04
C ILE A 46 -22.06 -27.12 -11.26
N LEU A 47 -21.78 -26.63 -12.48
CA LEU A 47 -22.57 -26.98 -13.68
C LEU A 47 -22.21 -28.34 -14.26
N GLN A 48 -20.92 -28.67 -14.36
CA GLN A 48 -20.45 -29.92 -14.99
C GLN A 48 -20.30 -31.05 -13.97
N HIS A 49 -19.69 -30.75 -12.82
CA HIS A 49 -19.39 -31.77 -11.81
C HIS A 49 -20.48 -31.91 -10.75
N ARG A 50 -21.54 -31.10 -10.81
CA ARG A 50 -22.69 -31.14 -9.88
C ARG A 50 -22.30 -30.98 -8.41
N VAL A 51 -21.23 -30.23 -8.14
CA VAL A 51 -20.81 -29.90 -6.79
C VAL A 51 -21.79 -28.92 -6.18
N ASP A 52 -22.29 -29.21 -4.97
CA ASP A 52 -23.16 -28.29 -4.26
C ASP A 52 -22.40 -27.01 -3.88
N PRO A 53 -22.97 -25.81 -4.10
CA PRO A 53 -22.30 -24.54 -3.79
C PRO A 53 -21.78 -24.44 -2.36
N GLU A 54 -22.45 -25.06 -1.38
CA GLU A 54 -22.02 -25.05 0.02
C GLU A 54 -20.74 -25.88 0.28
N ASN A 55 -20.32 -26.73 -0.65
CA ASN A 55 -19.09 -27.51 -0.57
C ASN A 55 -17.88 -26.77 -1.17
N ILE A 56 -18.08 -25.53 -1.66
CA ILE A 56 -17.06 -24.70 -2.26
C ILE A 56 -16.72 -23.55 -1.32
N LEU A 57 -15.44 -23.46 -0.92
CA LEU A 57 -14.86 -22.35 -0.17
C LEU A 57 -13.99 -21.52 -1.11
N ALA A 58 -14.42 -20.31 -1.44
CA ALA A 58 -13.68 -19.38 -2.29
C ALA A 58 -13.21 -18.17 -1.47
N VAL A 59 -11.90 -18.08 -1.26
CA VAL A 59 -11.29 -17.07 -0.41
C VAL A 59 -10.62 -16.00 -1.27
N THR A 60 -10.89 -14.73 -0.96
CA THR A 60 -10.28 -13.57 -1.61
C THR A 60 -9.61 -12.66 -0.58
N PHE A 61 -8.76 -11.74 -1.06
CA PHE A 61 -8.03 -10.84 -0.18
C PHE A 61 -8.86 -9.62 0.26
N THR A 62 -9.80 -9.15 -0.58
CA THR A 62 -10.62 -7.96 -0.30
C THR A 62 -12.11 -8.23 -0.45
N ASN A 63 -12.93 -7.49 0.32
CA ASN A 63 -14.39 -7.57 0.19
C ASN A 63 -14.89 -7.12 -1.20
N LYS A 64 -14.17 -6.21 -1.85
CA LYS A 64 -14.45 -5.78 -3.24
C LYS A 64 -14.26 -6.96 -4.20
N ALA A 65 -13.12 -7.65 -4.13
CA ALA A 65 -12.84 -8.83 -4.97
C ALA A 65 -13.87 -9.95 -4.76
N ALA A 66 -14.28 -10.20 -3.50
CA ALA A 66 -15.33 -11.18 -3.19
C ALA A 66 -16.68 -10.81 -3.81
N ARG A 67 -17.04 -9.53 -3.78
CA ARG A 67 -18.28 -9.03 -4.40
C ARG A 67 -18.23 -9.17 -5.91
N GLU A 68 -17.17 -8.68 -6.53
CA GLU A 68 -16.97 -8.80 -7.99
C GLU A 68 -16.98 -10.26 -8.46
N MET A 69 -16.37 -11.17 -7.69
CA MET A 69 -16.40 -12.62 -7.99
C MET A 69 -17.83 -13.15 -8.00
N LYS A 70 -18.63 -12.84 -6.96
CA LYS A 70 -20.04 -13.23 -6.89
C LYS A 70 -20.86 -12.67 -8.05
N GLU A 71 -20.67 -11.40 -8.40
CA GLU A 71 -21.37 -10.75 -9.51
C GLU A 71 -21.02 -11.40 -10.85
N ARG A 72 -19.75 -11.72 -11.08
CA ARG A 72 -19.28 -12.41 -12.29
C ARG A 72 -19.84 -13.84 -12.38
N ILE A 73 -19.85 -14.59 -11.27
CA ILE A 73 -20.48 -15.91 -11.24
C ILE A 73 -21.97 -15.78 -11.53
N GLN A 74 -22.66 -14.83 -10.88
CA GLN A 74 -24.09 -14.59 -11.10
C GLN A 74 -24.40 -14.25 -12.57
N LYS A 75 -23.59 -13.39 -13.18
CA LYS A 75 -23.75 -13.03 -14.60
C LYS A 75 -23.54 -14.25 -15.48
N LEU A 76 -22.46 -15.02 -15.27
CA LEU A 76 -22.15 -16.23 -16.06
C LEU A 76 -23.31 -17.26 -16.01
N PHE A 77 -23.86 -17.51 -14.82
CA PHE A 77 -25.00 -18.44 -14.68
C PHE A 77 -26.27 -17.87 -15.31
N ALA A 78 -26.53 -16.55 -15.17
CA ALA A 78 -27.67 -15.90 -15.79
C ALA A 78 -27.60 -15.98 -17.32
N GLU A 79 -26.41 -15.84 -17.91
CA GLU A 79 -26.18 -16.01 -19.36
C GLU A 79 -26.48 -17.45 -19.80
N GLN A 80 -26.05 -18.47 -19.05
CA GLN A 80 -26.36 -19.87 -19.37
C GLN A 80 -27.86 -20.16 -19.28
N LEU A 81 -28.54 -19.62 -18.27
CA LEU A 81 -29.99 -19.78 -18.15
C LEU A 81 -30.77 -19.02 -19.23
N ALA A 82 -30.33 -17.82 -19.62
CA ALA A 82 -30.95 -17.04 -20.68
C ALA A 82 -30.92 -17.81 -22.00
N ILE A 83 -29.79 -18.38 -22.36
CA ILE A 83 -29.64 -19.19 -23.58
C ILE A 83 -30.50 -20.48 -23.48
N ALA A 84 -30.51 -21.13 -22.31
CA ALA A 84 -31.27 -22.37 -22.14
C ALA A 84 -32.81 -22.16 -22.19
N GLU A 85 -33.32 -21.05 -21.66
CA GLU A 85 -34.76 -20.80 -21.50
C GLU A 85 -35.33 -19.96 -22.67
N PHE A 86 -34.59 -18.98 -23.15
CA PHE A 86 -35.08 -18.03 -24.15
C PHE A 86 -34.40 -18.19 -25.53
N GLY A 87 -33.29 -18.95 -25.61
CA GLY A 87 -32.49 -19.05 -26.82
C GLY A 87 -31.73 -17.77 -27.19
N GLU A 88 -31.69 -16.78 -26.28
CA GLU A 88 -31.10 -15.45 -26.49
C GLU A 88 -30.03 -15.13 -25.45
N ARG A 89 -29.16 -14.16 -25.79
CA ARG A 89 -28.14 -13.66 -24.86
C ARG A 89 -28.81 -12.87 -23.73
N PHE A 90 -28.27 -12.98 -22.53
CA PHE A 90 -28.75 -12.30 -21.34
C PHE A 90 -28.89 -10.77 -21.51
N ASP A 91 -27.91 -10.14 -22.14
CA ASP A 91 -27.91 -8.68 -22.33
C ASP A 91 -28.99 -8.19 -23.32
N LEU A 92 -29.57 -9.08 -24.11
CA LEU A 92 -30.64 -8.78 -25.07
C LEU A 92 -32.05 -8.98 -24.51
N LEU A 93 -32.15 -9.62 -23.33
CA LEU A 93 -33.45 -9.86 -22.71
C LEU A 93 -34.04 -8.57 -22.10
N PRO A 94 -35.40 -8.47 -22.00
CA PRO A 94 -36.03 -7.40 -21.24
C PRO A 94 -35.51 -7.32 -19.81
N GLU A 95 -35.43 -6.12 -19.24
CA GLU A 95 -34.91 -5.87 -17.88
C GLU A 95 -35.59 -6.74 -16.81
N TYR A 96 -36.90 -6.93 -16.94
CA TYR A 96 -37.67 -7.81 -16.05
C TYR A 96 -37.14 -9.25 -16.03
N ASP A 97 -36.83 -9.82 -17.19
CA ASP A 97 -36.33 -11.19 -17.30
C ASP A 97 -34.87 -11.27 -16.82
N GLN A 98 -34.05 -10.25 -17.08
CA GLN A 98 -32.70 -10.16 -16.52
C GLN A 98 -32.71 -10.16 -14.98
N VAL A 99 -33.56 -9.35 -14.36
CA VAL A 99 -33.70 -9.28 -12.89
C VAL A 99 -34.23 -10.62 -12.34
N ARG A 100 -35.21 -11.24 -13.02
CA ARG A 100 -35.76 -12.56 -12.64
C ARG A 100 -34.67 -13.64 -12.65
N LEU A 101 -33.90 -13.72 -13.73
CA LEU A 101 -32.80 -14.68 -13.85
C LEU A 101 -31.71 -14.45 -12.79
N LYS A 102 -31.26 -13.21 -12.57
CA LYS A 102 -30.30 -12.86 -11.53
C LYS A 102 -30.81 -13.28 -10.14
N SER A 103 -32.06 -12.98 -9.81
CA SER A 103 -32.67 -13.37 -8.51
C SER A 103 -32.73 -14.87 -8.32
N ARG A 104 -33.03 -15.63 -9.37
CA ARG A 104 -33.04 -17.09 -9.34
C ARG A 104 -31.63 -17.64 -9.13
N VAL A 105 -30.66 -17.18 -9.88
CA VAL A 105 -29.24 -17.57 -9.73
C VAL A 105 -28.75 -17.28 -8.30
N TRP A 106 -29.07 -16.10 -7.78
CA TRP A 106 -28.71 -15.73 -6.42
C TRP A 106 -29.21 -16.74 -5.39
N ARG A 107 -30.52 -17.07 -5.46
CA ARG A 107 -31.17 -18.01 -4.49
C ARG A 107 -30.63 -19.43 -4.62
N SER A 108 -30.39 -19.89 -5.86
CA SER A 108 -30.02 -21.31 -6.11
C SER A 108 -28.54 -21.61 -5.94
N TYR A 109 -27.66 -20.61 -6.14
CA TYR A 109 -26.22 -20.87 -6.19
C TYR A 109 -25.39 -19.91 -5.34
N ILE A 110 -25.63 -18.59 -5.41
CA ILE A 110 -24.72 -17.61 -4.79
C ILE A 110 -24.91 -17.55 -3.27
N LYS A 111 -26.14 -17.68 -2.78
CA LYS A 111 -26.47 -17.58 -1.35
C LYS A 111 -25.75 -18.65 -0.53
N GLU A 112 -25.65 -19.87 -1.06
CA GLU A 112 -25.06 -21.02 -0.36
C GLU A 112 -23.54 -21.12 -0.58
N LEU A 113 -22.98 -20.40 -1.57
CA LEU A 113 -21.57 -20.38 -1.87
C LEU A 113 -20.78 -19.66 -0.76
N TRP A 114 -19.76 -20.32 -0.20
CA TRP A 114 -18.87 -19.72 0.78
C TRP A 114 -17.78 -18.93 0.06
N CYS A 115 -18.12 -17.70 -0.33
CA CYS A 115 -17.21 -16.78 -1.02
C CYS A 115 -17.07 -15.48 -0.21
N GLY A 116 -15.83 -15.13 0.16
CA GLY A 116 -15.55 -13.97 1.00
C GLY A 116 -14.06 -13.80 1.29
N THR A 117 -13.73 -12.86 2.19
CA THR A 117 -12.38 -12.73 2.73
C THR A 117 -12.12 -13.77 3.82
N PHE A 118 -10.85 -14.10 4.11
CA PHE A 118 -10.48 -14.94 5.24
C PHE A 118 -11.25 -14.56 6.50
N HIS A 119 -11.14 -13.29 6.91
CA HIS A 119 -11.78 -12.80 8.13
C HIS A 119 -13.29 -12.98 8.15
N SER A 120 -13.98 -12.70 7.05
CA SER A 120 -15.43 -12.82 6.98
C SER A 120 -15.90 -14.27 7.04
N LEU A 121 -15.21 -15.18 6.36
CA LEU A 121 -15.58 -16.60 6.31
C LEU A 121 -15.26 -17.31 7.63
N PHE A 122 -14.09 -17.07 8.21
CA PHE A 122 -13.67 -17.71 9.45
C PHE A 122 -14.34 -17.12 10.69
N SER A 123 -14.68 -15.81 10.69
CA SER A 123 -15.60 -15.24 11.68
C SER A 123 -16.96 -15.96 11.68
N ARG A 124 -17.47 -16.27 10.48
CA ARG A 124 -18.72 -17.04 10.37
C ARG A 124 -18.58 -18.47 10.92
N ILE A 125 -17.46 -19.16 10.66
CA ILE A 125 -17.16 -20.48 11.23
C ILE A 125 -17.11 -20.41 12.76
N LEU A 126 -16.43 -19.40 13.32
CA LEU A 126 -16.36 -19.20 14.76
C LEU A 126 -17.74 -18.99 15.38
N ARG A 127 -18.68 -18.29 14.71
CA ARG A 127 -20.07 -18.18 15.20
C ARG A 127 -20.76 -19.53 15.37
N PHE A 128 -20.34 -20.59 14.67
CA PHE A 128 -20.88 -21.95 14.86
C PHE A 128 -20.18 -22.71 15.98
N ASP A 129 -18.85 -22.61 16.07
CA ASP A 129 -18.06 -23.61 16.80
C ASP A 129 -17.17 -23.07 17.91
N ILE A 130 -17.09 -21.74 18.14
CA ILE A 130 -16.16 -21.15 19.11
C ILE A 130 -16.35 -21.67 20.55
N GLU A 131 -17.55 -22.07 20.92
CA GLU A 131 -17.85 -22.64 22.25
C GLU A 131 -17.08 -23.95 22.53
N LYS A 132 -16.59 -24.59 21.47
CA LYS A 132 -15.77 -25.81 21.55
C LYS A 132 -14.27 -25.49 21.67
N TYR A 133 -13.89 -24.21 21.54
CA TYR A 133 -12.53 -23.74 21.70
C TYR A 133 -12.24 -23.41 23.15
N GLN A 134 -11.06 -23.78 23.58
CA GLN A 134 -10.51 -23.42 24.87
C GLN A 134 -9.03 -23.08 24.67
N ASP A 135 -8.59 -21.94 25.15
CA ASP A 135 -7.18 -21.60 25.05
C ASP A 135 -6.32 -22.28 26.12
N GLU A 136 -5.00 -22.01 26.10
CA GLU A 136 -4.01 -22.62 27.00
C GLU A 136 -4.26 -22.34 28.50
N LYS A 137 -4.98 -21.25 28.82
CA LYS A 137 -5.36 -20.88 30.18
C LYS A 137 -6.78 -21.39 30.57
N GLY A 138 -7.43 -22.14 29.70
CA GLY A 138 -8.77 -22.66 29.95
C GLY A 138 -9.90 -21.66 29.70
N ARG A 139 -9.65 -20.51 29.07
CA ARG A 139 -10.64 -19.49 28.75
C ARG A 139 -11.50 -19.94 27.58
N ARG A 140 -12.77 -19.52 27.60
CA ARG A 140 -13.76 -19.87 26.57
C ARG A 140 -14.47 -18.62 26.06
N TRP A 141 -14.93 -18.68 24.85
CA TRP A 141 -15.74 -17.66 24.21
C TRP A 141 -17.11 -18.23 23.84
N ASN A 142 -18.12 -17.41 23.80
CA ASN A 142 -19.43 -17.78 23.27
C ASN A 142 -19.63 -17.19 21.86
N ARG A 143 -20.61 -17.72 21.13
CA ARG A 143 -20.86 -17.35 19.74
C ARG A 143 -21.29 -15.89 19.52
N ASN A 144 -21.65 -15.14 20.56
CA ASN A 144 -21.99 -13.73 20.51
C ASN A 144 -20.78 -12.83 20.77
N PHE A 145 -19.56 -13.29 20.50
CA PHE A 145 -18.34 -12.51 20.69
C PHE A 145 -18.37 -11.20 19.90
N SER A 146 -17.78 -10.17 20.48
CA SER A 146 -17.52 -8.89 19.82
C SER A 146 -16.23 -8.97 18.99
N ILE A 147 -16.17 -8.22 17.89
CA ILE A 147 -14.95 -8.07 17.11
C ILE A 147 -14.38 -6.68 17.43
N PHE A 148 -13.22 -6.64 18.08
CA PHE A 148 -12.52 -5.42 18.39
C PHE A 148 -11.78 -4.94 17.14
N ASP A 149 -12.00 -3.69 16.78
CA ASP A 149 -11.24 -3.03 15.73
C ASP A 149 -9.86 -2.59 16.23
N GLU A 150 -9.04 -2.00 15.35
CA GLU A 150 -7.68 -1.57 15.73
C GLU A 150 -7.71 -0.46 16.80
N SER A 151 -8.73 0.38 16.83
CA SER A 151 -8.89 1.43 17.85
C SER A 151 -9.20 0.82 19.22
N ASP A 152 -10.09 -0.18 19.27
CA ASP A 152 -10.45 -0.91 20.48
C ASP A 152 -9.24 -1.69 21.02
N ALA A 153 -8.58 -2.43 20.15
CA ALA A 153 -7.39 -3.21 20.45
C ALA A 153 -6.26 -2.33 21.03
N GLN A 154 -6.01 -1.20 20.38
CA GLN A 154 -5.00 -0.24 20.83
C GLN A 154 -5.35 0.40 22.17
N SER A 155 -6.62 0.74 22.40
CA SER A 155 -7.10 1.31 23.64
C SER A 155 -6.89 0.33 24.80
N LEU A 156 -7.15 -0.96 24.55
CA LEU A 156 -6.95 -2.03 25.50
C LEU A 156 -5.47 -2.23 25.83
N VAL A 157 -4.59 -2.31 24.83
CA VAL A 157 -3.14 -2.42 25.03
C VAL A 157 -2.61 -1.21 25.82
N LYS A 158 -3.09 0.00 25.50
CA LYS A 158 -2.73 1.21 26.24
C LYS A 158 -3.13 1.12 27.72
N GLU A 159 -4.33 0.66 28.02
CA GLU A 159 -4.78 0.47 29.40
C GLU A 159 -3.86 -0.50 30.14
N ILE A 160 -3.48 -1.63 29.52
CA ILE A 160 -2.60 -2.62 30.12
C ILE A 160 -1.21 -2.02 30.39
N VAL A 161 -0.60 -1.37 29.40
CA VAL A 161 0.73 -0.76 29.52
C VAL A 161 0.76 0.31 30.63
N THR A 162 -0.21 1.24 30.61
CA THR A 162 -0.15 2.43 31.48
C THR A 162 -0.77 2.23 32.85
N LYS A 163 -1.88 1.46 32.96
CA LYS A 163 -2.63 1.34 34.21
C LYS A 163 -2.39 0.01 34.93
N GLN A 164 -2.28 -1.11 34.22
CA GLN A 164 -2.13 -2.42 34.86
C GLN A 164 -0.67 -2.75 35.18
N LEU A 165 0.24 -2.49 34.24
CA LEU A 165 1.68 -2.77 34.43
C LEU A 165 2.48 -1.54 34.81
N ASN A 166 1.87 -0.36 34.80
CA ASN A 166 2.51 0.92 35.14
C ASN A 166 3.86 1.10 34.40
N LEU A 167 3.91 0.73 33.13
CA LEU A 167 5.11 0.84 32.31
C LEU A 167 5.25 2.27 31.76
N ASP A 168 6.49 2.65 31.48
CA ASP A 168 6.79 3.89 30.76
C ASP A 168 6.28 3.81 29.32
N ASP A 169 5.25 4.61 28.99
CA ASP A 169 4.60 4.64 27.69
C ASP A 169 5.49 5.19 26.57
N LYS A 170 6.60 5.86 26.90
CA LYS A 170 7.63 6.25 25.94
C LYS A 170 8.55 5.10 25.55
N LYS A 171 8.83 4.20 26.51
CA LYS A 171 9.63 2.99 26.29
C LYS A 171 8.83 1.86 25.65
N PHE A 172 7.56 1.73 26.05
CA PHE A 172 6.61 0.73 25.60
C PHE A 172 5.40 1.44 24.98
N GLU A 173 5.67 2.14 23.88
CA GLU A 173 4.64 2.86 23.15
C GLU A 173 3.51 1.88 22.76
N PRO A 174 2.24 2.15 23.16
CA PRO A 174 1.15 1.19 23.00
C PRO A 174 0.89 0.70 21.58
N ARG A 175 1.14 1.54 20.55
CA ARG A 175 1.01 1.15 19.15
C ARG A 175 2.09 0.17 18.74
N SER A 176 3.33 0.45 19.11
CA SER A 176 4.47 -0.44 18.85
C SER A 176 4.29 -1.81 19.54
N VAL A 177 3.74 -1.81 20.77
CA VAL A 177 3.42 -3.04 21.49
C VAL A 177 2.29 -3.80 20.80
N ARG A 178 1.20 -3.09 20.39
CA ARG A 178 0.08 -3.69 19.66
C ARG A 178 0.54 -4.30 18.32
N TYR A 179 1.40 -3.58 17.59
CA TYR A 179 1.99 -4.09 16.34
C TYR A 179 2.81 -5.37 16.57
N ALA A 180 3.63 -5.42 17.63
CA ALA A 180 4.38 -6.62 17.98
C ALA A 180 3.46 -7.81 18.33
N ILE A 181 2.35 -7.57 19.04
CA ILE A 181 1.34 -8.60 19.35
C ILE A 181 0.67 -9.10 18.06
N SER A 182 0.27 -8.20 17.16
CA SER A 182 -0.30 -8.57 15.87
C SER A 182 0.65 -9.45 15.05
N ASN A 183 1.91 -9.07 14.98
CA ASN A 183 2.92 -9.86 14.28
C ASN A 183 3.11 -11.25 14.90
N ALA A 184 3.08 -11.36 16.24
CA ALA A 184 3.14 -12.64 16.92
C ALA A 184 1.93 -13.53 16.55
N LYS A 185 0.70 -12.98 16.58
CA LYS A 185 -0.52 -13.70 16.19
C LYS A 185 -0.49 -14.17 14.73
N ASN A 186 -0.01 -13.33 13.81
CA ASN A 186 0.10 -13.67 12.38
C ASN A 186 1.16 -14.72 12.10
N LYS A 187 2.10 -14.94 13.01
CA LYS A 187 3.05 -16.06 13.00
C LYS A 187 2.54 -17.30 13.76
N GLY A 188 1.37 -17.22 14.35
CA GLY A 188 0.80 -18.30 15.17
C GLY A 188 1.42 -18.45 16.56
N LEU A 189 2.23 -17.47 17.02
CA LEU A 189 2.95 -17.53 18.30
C LEU A 189 2.04 -17.21 19.47
N SER A 190 2.13 -18.04 20.52
CA SER A 190 1.56 -17.72 21.83
C SER A 190 2.43 -16.66 22.57
N PRO A 191 1.94 -16.04 23.65
CA PRO A 191 2.78 -15.17 24.47
C PRO A 191 4.09 -15.83 24.92
N GLN A 192 4.06 -17.12 25.26
CA GLN A 192 5.21 -17.90 25.67
C GLN A 192 6.18 -18.17 24.53
N ASP A 193 5.66 -18.45 23.32
CA ASP A 193 6.50 -18.65 22.13
C ASP A 193 7.18 -17.35 21.72
N TYR A 194 6.45 -16.23 21.80
CA TYR A 194 7.01 -14.91 21.54
C TYR A 194 8.16 -14.57 22.52
N GLU A 195 8.01 -14.90 23.83
CA GLU A 195 9.07 -14.71 24.80
C GLU A 195 10.31 -15.55 24.48
N ARG A 196 10.14 -16.79 23.99
CA ARG A 196 11.25 -17.65 23.57
C ARG A 196 11.97 -17.12 22.34
N GLU A 197 11.24 -16.59 21.37
CA GLU A 197 11.83 -15.98 20.17
C GLU A 197 12.54 -14.65 20.48
N GLN A 198 12.03 -13.90 21.46
CA GLN A 198 12.53 -12.59 21.87
C GLN A 198 12.98 -12.59 23.34
N PRO A 199 14.08 -13.26 23.71
CA PRO A 199 14.46 -13.49 25.11
C PRO A 199 15.04 -12.25 25.83
N ASN A 200 15.04 -11.08 25.16
CA ASN A 200 15.48 -9.82 25.73
C ASN A 200 14.43 -9.20 26.67
N TYR A 201 14.83 -8.18 27.43
CA TYR A 201 13.93 -7.50 28.38
C TYR A 201 12.65 -6.97 27.73
N ARG A 202 12.78 -6.33 26.54
CA ARG A 202 11.62 -5.78 25.81
C ARG A 202 10.66 -6.89 25.37
N GLY A 203 11.19 -8.00 24.85
CA GLY A 203 10.39 -9.15 24.43
C GLY A 203 9.59 -9.77 25.57
N ARG A 204 10.20 -9.95 26.76
CA ARG A 204 9.51 -10.45 27.95
C ARG A 204 8.37 -9.55 28.41
N VAL A 205 8.60 -8.24 28.44
CA VAL A 205 7.55 -7.27 28.79
C VAL A 205 6.40 -7.29 27.77
N ILE A 206 6.71 -7.35 26.47
CA ILE A 206 5.68 -7.45 25.42
C ILE A 206 4.91 -8.77 25.55
N ALA A 207 5.56 -9.90 25.84
CA ALA A 207 4.90 -11.18 26.09
C ALA A 207 3.94 -11.11 27.30
N GLU A 208 4.31 -10.41 28.37
CA GLU A 208 3.44 -10.16 29.52
C GLU A 208 2.23 -9.30 29.13
N VAL A 209 2.45 -8.21 28.37
CA VAL A 209 1.34 -7.38 27.84
C VAL A 209 0.43 -8.21 26.93
N TYR A 210 1.00 -9.03 26.06
CA TYR A 210 0.25 -9.93 25.17
C TYR A 210 -0.61 -10.92 25.96
N SER A 211 -0.05 -11.54 26.99
CA SER A 211 -0.79 -12.45 27.87
C SER A 211 -1.99 -11.76 28.54
N LYS A 212 -1.79 -10.55 29.10
CA LYS A 212 -2.87 -9.75 29.70
C LYS A 212 -3.88 -9.24 28.66
N TYR A 213 -3.41 -8.92 27.47
CA TYR A 213 -4.28 -8.53 26.37
C TYR A 213 -5.26 -9.66 26.00
N GLN A 214 -4.78 -10.90 25.91
CA GLN A 214 -5.65 -12.05 25.69
C GLN A 214 -6.59 -12.32 26.89
N ASP A 215 -6.15 -12.09 28.13
CA ASP A 215 -7.03 -12.18 29.30
C ASP A 215 -8.21 -11.19 29.18
N ARG A 216 -7.92 -9.95 28.80
CA ARG A 216 -8.91 -8.88 28.66
C ARG A 216 -9.87 -9.12 27.48
N LEU A 217 -9.37 -9.65 26.35
CA LEU A 217 -10.22 -10.04 25.23
C LEU A 217 -11.23 -11.13 25.66
N ALA A 218 -10.77 -12.14 26.39
CA ALA A 218 -11.64 -13.21 26.89
C ALA A 218 -12.68 -12.70 27.91
N GLU A 219 -12.28 -11.84 28.85
CA GLU A 219 -13.20 -11.21 29.81
C GLU A 219 -14.30 -10.41 29.13
N ASN A 220 -14.02 -9.79 27.99
CA ASN A 220 -15.00 -9.04 27.18
C ASN A 220 -15.77 -9.92 26.18
N ASN A 221 -15.53 -11.23 26.17
CA ASN A 221 -15.99 -12.11 25.11
C ASN A 221 -15.74 -11.52 23.72
N ALA A 222 -14.48 -11.07 23.48
CA ALA A 222 -14.09 -10.38 22.26
C ALA A 222 -12.93 -11.10 21.57
N LEU A 223 -12.82 -10.91 20.27
CA LEU A 223 -11.70 -11.29 19.41
C LEU A 223 -11.24 -10.06 18.64
N ASP A 224 -9.96 -9.91 18.40
CA ASP A 224 -9.46 -8.93 17.44
C ASP A 224 -9.40 -9.52 16.01
N PHE A 225 -9.00 -8.71 15.03
CA PHE A 225 -8.92 -9.18 13.64
C PHE A 225 -7.94 -10.35 13.47
N ASP A 226 -6.81 -10.35 14.19
CA ASP A 226 -5.81 -11.43 14.10
C ASP A 226 -6.37 -12.73 14.67
N ASP A 227 -7.18 -12.66 15.74
CA ASP A 227 -7.83 -13.81 16.36
C ASP A 227 -8.87 -14.47 15.43
N LEU A 228 -9.50 -13.70 14.52
CA LEU A 228 -10.46 -14.28 13.55
C LEU A 228 -9.80 -15.33 12.63
N ILE A 229 -8.47 -15.34 12.54
CA ILE A 229 -7.70 -16.32 11.79
C ILE A 229 -6.99 -17.30 12.72
N LEU A 230 -6.36 -16.81 13.79
CA LEU A 230 -5.57 -17.64 14.71
C LEU A 230 -6.45 -18.61 15.51
N VAL A 231 -7.60 -18.15 16.01
CA VAL A 231 -8.50 -18.99 16.81
C VAL A 231 -9.06 -20.17 16.02
N PRO A 232 -9.52 -20.03 14.76
CA PRO A 232 -9.89 -21.20 13.92
C PRO A 232 -8.76 -22.21 13.76
N VAL A 233 -7.51 -21.78 13.57
CA VAL A 233 -6.35 -22.69 13.48
C VAL A 233 -6.23 -23.50 14.79
N LYS A 234 -6.25 -22.83 15.93
CA LYS A 234 -6.14 -23.48 17.24
C LYS A 234 -7.35 -24.38 17.52
N LEU A 235 -8.58 -23.97 17.18
CA LEU A 235 -9.80 -24.77 17.30
C LEU A 235 -9.71 -26.07 16.49
N PHE A 236 -9.27 -25.98 15.24
CA PHE A 236 -9.13 -27.15 14.38
C PHE A 236 -8.03 -28.10 14.85
N GLN A 237 -6.94 -27.58 15.39
CA GLN A 237 -5.87 -28.40 15.98
C GLN A 237 -6.31 -29.10 17.27
N GLN A 238 -7.18 -28.48 18.06
CA GLN A 238 -7.64 -29.02 19.33
C GLN A 238 -8.82 -29.97 19.20
N ASN A 239 -9.67 -29.80 18.18
CA ASN A 239 -10.93 -30.50 18.07
C ASN A 239 -11.11 -31.16 16.69
N GLU A 240 -10.75 -32.45 16.64
CA GLU A 240 -10.84 -33.27 15.43
C GLU A 240 -12.27 -33.35 14.86
N GLN A 241 -13.31 -33.34 15.72
CA GLN A 241 -14.69 -33.40 15.26
C GLN A 241 -15.09 -32.11 14.53
N VAL A 242 -14.64 -30.96 15.02
CA VAL A 242 -14.88 -29.67 14.35
C VAL A 242 -14.12 -29.62 13.02
N LEU A 243 -12.82 -29.96 13.03
CA LEU A 243 -12.03 -30.04 11.81
C LEU A 243 -12.67 -31.00 10.80
N GLY A 244 -13.08 -32.22 11.25
CA GLY A 244 -13.70 -33.22 10.39
C GLY A 244 -14.99 -32.73 9.74
N TYR A 245 -15.84 -32.02 10.51
CA TYR A 245 -17.06 -31.43 9.96
C TYR A 245 -16.76 -30.45 8.81
N TRP A 246 -15.86 -29.47 9.03
CA TRP A 246 -15.52 -28.48 8.01
C TRP A 246 -14.70 -29.06 6.88
N TYR A 247 -13.84 -30.04 7.13
CA TYR A 247 -13.15 -30.82 6.12
C TYR A 247 -14.13 -31.50 5.16
N HIS A 248 -15.16 -32.20 5.66
CA HIS A 248 -16.15 -32.85 4.82
C HIS A 248 -17.08 -31.86 4.12
N LYS A 249 -17.34 -30.71 4.74
CA LYS A 249 -18.15 -29.64 4.14
C LYS A 249 -17.41 -28.97 2.97
N PHE A 250 -16.17 -28.54 3.15
CA PHE A 250 -15.42 -27.84 2.13
C PHE A 250 -14.57 -28.83 1.31
N ARG A 251 -15.16 -29.34 0.23
CA ARG A 251 -14.47 -30.25 -0.68
C ARG A 251 -13.57 -29.53 -1.67
N HIS A 252 -13.98 -28.35 -2.13
CA HIS A 252 -13.22 -27.55 -3.09
C HIS A 252 -12.85 -26.20 -2.47
N ILE A 253 -11.56 -26.01 -2.25
CA ILE A 253 -11.01 -24.79 -1.63
C ILE A 253 -10.29 -24.03 -2.72
N LEU A 254 -10.72 -22.78 -2.96
CA LEU A 254 -10.13 -21.86 -3.93
C LEU A 254 -9.58 -20.64 -3.21
N VAL A 255 -8.36 -20.24 -3.52
CA VAL A 255 -7.71 -19.07 -2.91
C VAL A 255 -7.19 -18.14 -3.99
N ASP A 256 -7.65 -16.90 -3.99
CA ASP A 256 -7.14 -15.82 -4.85
C ASP A 256 -5.98 -15.10 -4.19
N GLU A 257 -5.09 -14.49 -4.99
CA GLU A 257 -3.92 -13.72 -4.54
C GLU A 257 -3.10 -14.48 -3.48
N TYR A 258 -2.83 -15.76 -3.74
CA TYR A 258 -2.21 -16.69 -2.77
C TYR A 258 -0.82 -16.23 -2.28
N GLN A 259 -0.10 -15.41 -3.07
CA GLN A 259 1.17 -14.79 -2.68
C GLN A 259 1.05 -13.78 -1.55
N ASP A 260 -0.16 -13.29 -1.24
CA ASP A 260 -0.40 -12.33 -0.15
C ASP A 260 -0.84 -13.02 1.16
N THR A 261 -0.80 -14.36 1.19
CA THR A 261 -1.18 -15.18 2.34
C THR A 261 -0.09 -15.12 3.43
N ASN A 262 -0.48 -15.00 4.71
CA ASN A 262 0.43 -15.13 5.83
C ASN A 262 0.47 -16.58 6.37
N ARG A 263 1.40 -16.86 7.30
CA ARG A 263 1.60 -18.20 7.82
C ARG A 263 0.36 -18.80 8.50
N THR A 264 -0.34 -18.00 9.32
CA THR A 264 -1.55 -18.47 10.01
C THR A 264 -2.70 -18.78 9.04
N GLN A 265 -2.85 -17.99 7.96
CA GLN A 265 -3.81 -18.27 6.89
C GLN A 265 -3.45 -19.54 6.11
N TYR A 266 -2.17 -19.74 5.84
CA TYR A 266 -1.67 -20.98 5.21
C TYR A 266 -1.97 -22.20 6.08
N ASP A 267 -1.67 -22.14 7.38
CA ASP A 267 -1.94 -23.25 8.30
C ASP A 267 -3.42 -23.61 8.34
N LEU A 268 -4.28 -22.60 8.28
CA LEU A 268 -5.74 -22.76 8.24
C LEU A 268 -6.19 -23.51 6.97
N ILE A 269 -5.69 -23.11 5.79
CA ILE A 269 -5.98 -23.78 4.53
C ILE A 269 -5.45 -25.22 4.58
N ARG A 270 -4.22 -25.41 5.05
CA ARG A 270 -3.60 -26.73 5.14
C ARG A 270 -4.42 -27.69 5.99
N LEU A 271 -4.88 -27.25 7.17
CA LEU A 271 -5.74 -28.08 8.03
C LEU A 271 -7.03 -28.51 7.32
N LEU A 272 -7.69 -27.57 6.62
CA LEU A 272 -8.93 -27.86 5.87
C LEU A 272 -8.70 -28.75 4.65
N VAL A 273 -7.53 -28.68 4.02
CA VAL A 273 -7.19 -29.48 2.83
C VAL A 273 -6.78 -30.91 3.23
N THR A 274 -5.96 -31.05 4.27
CA THR A 274 -5.30 -32.30 4.63
C THR A 274 -5.92 -33.02 5.83
N HIS A 275 -6.94 -32.44 6.48
CA HIS A 275 -7.49 -32.92 7.75
C HIS A 275 -6.43 -33.03 8.87
N GLY A 276 -5.38 -32.20 8.79
CA GLY A 276 -4.24 -32.27 9.70
C GLY A 276 -3.24 -33.40 9.44
N GLU A 277 -3.47 -34.25 8.42
CA GLU A 277 -2.56 -35.33 8.04
C GLU A 277 -1.27 -34.74 7.41
N THR A 278 -0.15 -35.20 7.86
CA THR A 278 1.17 -34.76 7.39
C THR A 278 1.73 -35.59 6.24
N ASN A 279 1.34 -36.89 6.17
CA ASN A 279 1.81 -37.78 5.12
C ASN A 279 0.96 -37.61 3.86
N LYS A 280 1.57 -37.10 2.79
CA LYS A 280 0.90 -36.86 1.50
C LYS A 280 0.22 -38.10 0.91
N ASN A 281 0.76 -39.30 1.17
CA ASN A 281 0.19 -40.55 0.66
C ASN A 281 -1.17 -40.92 1.28
N ASN A 282 -1.50 -40.31 2.42
CA ASN A 282 -2.76 -40.51 3.11
C ASN A 282 -3.83 -39.49 2.74
N TRP A 283 -3.47 -38.49 1.92
CA TRP A 283 -4.44 -37.45 1.55
C TRP A 283 -5.48 -37.99 0.58
N ASP A 284 -6.75 -37.70 0.89
CA ASP A 284 -7.87 -38.10 0.05
C ASP A 284 -8.26 -36.98 -0.91
N TRP A 285 -7.93 -37.16 -2.19
CA TRP A 285 -8.29 -36.23 -3.26
C TRP A 285 -9.55 -36.63 -4.04
N ARG A 286 -10.26 -37.66 -3.62
CA ARG A 286 -11.52 -38.07 -4.27
C ARG A 286 -12.58 -37.00 -4.04
N ASP A 287 -13.07 -36.39 -5.12
CA ASP A 287 -14.05 -35.28 -5.10
C ASP A 287 -13.59 -34.07 -4.26
N ARG A 288 -12.29 -33.84 -4.18
CA ARG A 288 -11.70 -32.73 -3.43
C ARG A 288 -10.60 -32.05 -4.23
N SER A 289 -10.47 -30.74 -4.03
CA SER A 289 -9.36 -29.97 -4.63
C SER A 289 -8.95 -28.78 -3.78
N VAL A 290 -7.67 -28.42 -3.88
CA VAL A 290 -7.17 -27.12 -3.52
C VAL A 290 -6.67 -26.43 -4.79
N PHE A 291 -7.24 -25.27 -5.08
CA PHE A 291 -6.98 -24.47 -6.26
C PHE A 291 -6.52 -23.08 -5.84
N VAL A 292 -5.24 -22.80 -5.99
CA VAL A 292 -4.69 -21.50 -5.60
C VAL A 292 -4.26 -20.73 -6.84
N VAL A 293 -4.54 -19.44 -6.84
CA VAL A 293 -4.15 -18.53 -7.92
C VAL A 293 -3.28 -17.42 -7.33
N GLY A 294 -2.13 -17.19 -7.94
CA GLY A 294 -1.22 -16.16 -7.43
C GLY A 294 -0.13 -15.80 -8.43
N ASP A 295 0.63 -14.79 -8.04
CA ASP A 295 1.77 -14.28 -8.77
C ASP A 295 2.85 -13.80 -7.79
N ALA A 296 3.95 -14.53 -7.64
CA ALA A 296 5.06 -14.13 -6.78
C ALA A 296 5.60 -12.74 -7.15
N ASP A 297 5.58 -12.39 -8.44
CA ASP A 297 6.04 -11.09 -8.94
C ASP A 297 5.09 -9.93 -8.57
N GLN A 298 3.91 -10.21 -7.99
CA GLN A 298 2.97 -9.22 -7.46
C GLN A 298 2.85 -9.25 -5.94
N SER A 299 3.75 -9.93 -5.23
CA SER A 299 3.79 -9.90 -3.76
C SER A 299 4.44 -8.61 -3.29
N ILE A 300 3.62 -7.71 -2.73
CA ILE A 300 4.00 -6.37 -2.29
C ILE A 300 3.43 -6.00 -0.91
N TYR A 301 3.07 -7.00 -0.09
CA TYR A 301 2.45 -6.81 1.22
C TYR A 301 3.22 -7.49 2.37
N SER A 302 4.57 -7.59 2.26
CA SER A 302 5.41 -8.14 3.34
C SER A 302 5.23 -7.36 4.65
N PHE A 303 5.02 -6.04 4.58
CA PHE A 303 4.71 -5.18 5.73
C PHE A 303 3.39 -5.55 6.44
N ARG A 304 2.52 -6.35 5.81
CA ARG A 304 1.32 -6.98 6.38
C ARG A 304 1.52 -8.45 6.71
N MET A 305 2.76 -8.88 6.85
CA MET A 305 3.15 -10.26 7.13
C MET A 305 2.78 -11.28 6.02
N ALA A 306 2.51 -10.81 4.79
CA ALA A 306 2.40 -11.70 3.65
C ALA A 306 3.74 -12.41 3.42
N ASP A 307 3.67 -13.72 3.18
CA ASP A 307 4.83 -14.57 2.94
C ASP A 307 4.70 -15.26 1.57
N PHE A 308 5.30 -14.66 0.56
CA PHE A 308 5.22 -15.19 -0.80
C PHE A 308 5.97 -16.52 -1.00
N THR A 309 6.83 -16.91 -0.05
CA THR A 309 7.51 -18.22 -0.09
C THR A 309 6.49 -19.36 -0.01
N ILE A 310 5.35 -19.14 0.63
CA ILE A 310 4.21 -20.07 0.66
C ILE A 310 3.75 -20.46 -0.76
N LEU A 311 3.74 -19.47 -1.68
CA LEU A 311 3.40 -19.76 -3.08
C LEU A 311 4.52 -20.53 -3.79
N LEU A 312 5.79 -20.20 -3.54
CA LEU A 312 6.94 -20.88 -4.13
C LEU A 312 7.04 -22.35 -3.64
N GLU A 313 6.71 -22.59 -2.38
CA GLU A 313 6.75 -23.90 -1.75
C GLU A 313 5.52 -24.77 -2.07
N PHE A 314 4.49 -24.23 -2.75
CA PHE A 314 3.25 -24.98 -3.01
C PHE A 314 3.48 -26.34 -3.68
N GLN A 315 4.38 -26.44 -4.64
CA GLN A 315 4.71 -27.71 -5.31
C GLN A 315 5.34 -28.71 -4.34
N GLN A 316 6.20 -28.23 -3.45
CA GLN A 316 6.77 -29.06 -2.40
C GLN A 316 5.72 -29.47 -1.37
N ASP A 317 4.80 -28.59 -1.00
CA ASP A 317 3.81 -28.84 0.05
C ASP A 317 2.64 -29.69 -0.44
N PHE A 318 2.05 -29.38 -1.58
CA PHE A 318 0.85 -30.02 -2.10
C PHE A 318 1.04 -30.72 -3.44
N GLY A 319 2.00 -30.26 -4.26
CA GLY A 319 2.16 -30.71 -5.63
C GLY A 319 2.74 -32.12 -5.78
N ASP A 320 2.94 -32.51 -7.05
CA ASP A 320 3.47 -33.82 -7.47
C ASP A 320 5.00 -33.89 -7.44
N GLY A 321 5.68 -32.73 -7.18
CA GLY A 321 7.15 -32.68 -7.11
C GLY A 321 7.85 -32.85 -8.45
N LEU A 322 7.11 -32.82 -9.55
CA LEU A 322 7.69 -32.91 -10.90
C LEU A 322 8.19 -31.53 -11.36
N PRO A 323 9.15 -31.51 -12.31
CA PRO A 323 9.56 -30.26 -12.96
C PRO A 323 8.40 -29.53 -13.62
N ASP A 324 8.53 -28.20 -13.78
CA ASP A 324 7.50 -27.30 -14.33
C ASP A 324 6.92 -27.76 -15.67
N GLU A 325 7.74 -28.42 -16.50
CA GLU A 325 7.35 -28.93 -17.82
C GLU A 325 6.46 -30.17 -17.76
N ASP A 326 6.63 -30.99 -16.73
CA ASP A 326 5.97 -32.29 -16.56
C ASP A 326 4.85 -32.29 -15.52
N THR A 327 4.80 -31.26 -14.66
CA THR A 327 3.84 -31.21 -13.55
C THR A 327 2.39 -31.10 -14.01
N ARG A 328 1.53 -31.85 -13.30
CA ARG A 328 0.07 -31.78 -13.47
C ARG A 328 -0.60 -30.86 -12.44
N THR A 329 0.16 -30.41 -11.44
CA THR A 329 -0.33 -29.62 -10.31
C THR A 329 0.03 -28.15 -10.42
N MET A 330 0.55 -27.70 -11.59
CA MET A 330 0.76 -26.28 -11.88
C MET A 330 0.35 -25.94 -13.32
N VAL A 331 -0.20 -24.75 -13.49
CA VAL A 331 -0.53 -24.14 -14.79
C VAL A 331 -0.08 -22.69 -14.81
N LYS A 332 0.63 -22.27 -15.86
CA LYS A 332 1.05 -20.89 -16.08
C LYS A 332 0.08 -20.19 -17.03
N LEU A 333 -0.44 -19.01 -16.61
CA LEU A 333 -1.25 -18.12 -17.45
C LEU A 333 -0.36 -16.96 -17.91
N GLU A 334 0.14 -17.04 -19.13
CA GLU A 334 1.11 -16.09 -19.69
C GLU A 334 0.47 -15.10 -20.68
N GLU A 335 -0.69 -15.44 -21.27
CA GLU A 335 -1.39 -14.53 -22.16
C GLU A 335 -1.99 -13.33 -21.39
N ASN A 336 -1.54 -12.14 -21.74
CA ASN A 336 -2.00 -10.90 -21.13
C ASN A 336 -3.02 -10.19 -22.01
N TYR A 337 -4.19 -9.92 -21.45
CA TYR A 337 -5.32 -9.26 -22.11
C TYR A 337 -5.46 -7.77 -21.76
N ARG A 338 -4.57 -7.26 -20.90
CA ARG A 338 -4.62 -5.89 -20.38
C ARG A 338 -3.75 -4.94 -21.18
N SER A 339 -2.46 -5.23 -21.25
CA SER A 339 -1.43 -4.29 -21.69
C SER A 339 -0.91 -4.60 -23.09
N CYS A 340 -0.42 -3.57 -23.78
CA CYS A 340 0.30 -3.71 -25.04
C CYS A 340 1.69 -4.34 -24.83
N GLU A 341 2.29 -4.84 -25.91
CA GLU A 341 3.53 -5.63 -25.89
C GLU A 341 4.73 -4.86 -25.32
N ASN A 342 4.93 -3.58 -25.71
CA ASN A 342 6.04 -2.77 -25.22
C ASN A 342 6.03 -2.62 -23.69
N ILE A 343 4.85 -2.48 -23.09
CA ILE A 343 4.68 -2.40 -21.63
C ILE A 343 5.06 -3.72 -20.97
N LEU A 344 4.65 -4.85 -21.57
CA LEU A 344 4.95 -6.18 -21.04
C LEU A 344 6.41 -6.57 -21.21
N GLN A 345 7.06 -6.20 -22.30
CA GLN A 345 8.51 -6.40 -22.50
C GLN A 345 9.30 -5.66 -21.41
N ALA A 346 8.95 -4.40 -21.12
CA ALA A 346 9.58 -3.66 -20.04
C ALA A 346 9.34 -4.32 -18.68
N ALA A 347 8.09 -4.76 -18.41
CA ALA A 347 7.77 -5.44 -17.16
C ALA A 347 8.50 -6.77 -17.00
N ASN A 348 8.58 -7.60 -18.05
CA ASN A 348 9.28 -8.88 -18.05
C ASN A 348 10.77 -8.67 -17.78
N GLN A 349 11.45 -7.75 -18.49
CA GLN A 349 12.87 -7.48 -18.31
C GLN A 349 13.19 -6.95 -16.91
N LEU A 350 12.37 -6.04 -16.38
CA LEU A 350 12.53 -5.55 -15.02
C LEU A 350 12.51 -6.69 -14.00
N ILE A 351 11.49 -7.55 -14.07
CA ILE A 351 11.26 -8.55 -13.03
C ILE A 351 12.21 -9.75 -13.12
N GLU A 352 12.87 -9.98 -14.25
CA GLU A 352 13.91 -11.00 -14.41
C GLU A 352 15.11 -10.78 -13.48
N ASN A 353 15.31 -9.56 -12.98
CA ASN A 353 16.36 -9.26 -11.99
C ASN A 353 16.05 -9.78 -10.58
N ASN A 354 14.85 -10.28 -10.31
CA ASN A 354 14.52 -10.93 -9.06
C ASN A 354 14.91 -12.42 -9.11
N THR A 355 15.44 -12.93 -8.00
CA THR A 355 15.94 -14.30 -7.89
C THR A 355 14.89 -15.29 -7.36
N GLN A 356 14.02 -14.82 -6.45
CA GLN A 356 12.99 -15.65 -5.82
C GLN A 356 11.65 -15.50 -6.56
N ARG A 357 11.47 -16.31 -7.62
CA ARG A 357 10.27 -16.27 -8.46
C ARG A 357 9.97 -17.60 -9.13
N ILE A 358 8.76 -17.75 -9.64
CA ILE A 358 8.41 -18.80 -10.61
C ILE A 358 8.50 -18.18 -12.00
N ASP A 359 9.34 -18.72 -12.85
CA ASP A 359 9.58 -18.19 -14.19
C ASP A 359 8.31 -18.23 -15.04
N LYS A 360 7.98 -17.09 -15.60
CA LYS A 360 6.91 -16.89 -16.57
C LYS A 360 7.22 -15.68 -17.44
N VAL A 361 6.66 -15.63 -18.65
CA VAL A 361 6.81 -14.51 -19.58
C VAL A 361 5.42 -14.05 -20.03
N LEU A 362 5.09 -12.79 -19.73
CA LEU A 362 3.82 -12.21 -20.18
C LEU A 362 3.86 -11.94 -21.69
N ARG A 363 2.82 -12.40 -22.40
CA ARG A 363 2.67 -12.26 -23.85
C ARG A 363 1.43 -11.44 -24.15
N ALA A 364 1.59 -10.35 -24.88
CA ALA A 364 0.49 -9.47 -25.23
C ALA A 364 -0.47 -10.10 -26.23
N THR A 365 -1.76 -9.88 -26.03
CA THR A 365 -2.81 -10.17 -27.01
C THR A 365 -3.31 -8.90 -27.71
N ARG A 366 -2.88 -7.69 -27.24
CA ARG A 366 -3.35 -6.38 -27.71
C ARG A 366 -2.44 -5.70 -28.76
N GLY A 367 -1.38 -6.36 -29.24
CA GLY A 367 -0.43 -5.82 -30.19
C GLY A 367 0.69 -5.00 -29.54
N ALA A 368 1.56 -4.40 -30.39
CA ALA A 368 2.83 -3.79 -29.98
C ALA A 368 2.65 -2.59 -29.02
N GLY A 369 1.69 -1.72 -29.27
CA GLY A 369 1.50 -0.49 -28.51
C GLY A 369 2.50 0.62 -28.86
N GLU A 370 2.43 1.72 -28.13
CA GLU A 370 3.36 2.85 -28.26
C GLU A 370 4.62 2.62 -27.42
N GLN A 371 5.70 3.36 -27.73
CA GLN A 371 6.91 3.37 -26.91
C GLN A 371 6.62 3.96 -25.52
N ILE A 372 7.43 3.60 -24.56
CA ILE A 372 7.33 4.13 -23.19
C ILE A 372 8.00 5.49 -23.13
N TYR A 373 7.25 6.49 -22.70
CA TYR A 373 7.76 7.85 -22.60
C TYR A 373 8.53 8.05 -21.30
N PHE A 374 9.74 8.60 -21.41
CA PHE A 374 10.57 8.93 -20.27
C PHE A 374 10.83 10.44 -20.22
N PHE A 375 10.55 11.05 -19.10
CA PHE A 375 10.74 12.47 -18.85
C PHE A 375 11.70 12.70 -17.69
N LYS A 376 12.72 13.53 -17.94
CA LYS A 376 13.64 14.02 -16.93
C LYS A 376 13.27 15.47 -16.60
N ALA A 377 12.64 15.67 -15.47
CA ALA A 377 12.28 16.99 -14.96
C ALA A 377 13.48 17.70 -14.32
N ASP A 378 13.43 19.01 -14.22
CA ASP A 378 14.41 19.76 -13.46
C ASP A 378 14.12 19.63 -11.95
N ASP A 379 12.86 19.73 -11.54
CA ASP A 379 12.40 19.54 -10.16
C ASP A 379 11.00 18.86 -10.10
N GLU A 380 10.44 18.70 -8.91
CA GLU A 380 9.14 18.08 -8.66
C GLU A 380 7.98 18.87 -9.26
N ILE A 381 8.14 20.18 -9.41
CA ILE A 381 7.10 21.04 -10.00
C ILE A 381 7.07 20.86 -11.51
N ALA A 382 8.24 20.91 -12.15
CA ALA A 382 8.37 20.66 -13.59
C ALA A 382 7.90 19.23 -13.96
N GLU A 383 8.13 18.25 -13.06
CA GLU A 383 7.59 16.89 -13.20
C GLU A 383 6.06 16.90 -13.24
N ALA A 384 5.44 17.57 -12.27
CA ALA A 384 3.98 17.64 -12.17
C ALA A 384 3.37 18.45 -13.31
N GLU A 385 3.98 19.58 -13.72
CA GLU A 385 3.55 20.36 -14.88
C GLU A 385 3.56 19.54 -16.17
N PHE A 386 4.61 18.77 -16.39
CA PHE A 386 4.71 17.88 -17.55
C PHE A 386 3.54 16.90 -17.56
N VAL A 387 3.29 16.20 -16.44
CA VAL A 387 2.22 15.20 -16.33
C VAL A 387 0.85 15.83 -16.60
N ILE A 388 0.53 16.96 -15.96
CA ILE A 388 -0.76 17.62 -16.12
C ILE A 388 -0.97 18.13 -17.56
N ASN A 389 0.08 18.67 -18.19
CA ASN A 389 0.01 19.09 -19.58
C ASN A 389 -0.19 17.90 -20.52
N GLN A 390 0.46 16.75 -20.28
CA GLN A 390 0.24 15.53 -21.07
C GLN A 390 -1.19 15.01 -20.91
N ILE A 391 -1.73 14.96 -19.70
CA ILE A 391 -3.12 14.55 -19.45
C ILE A 391 -4.10 15.43 -20.24
N ARG A 392 -3.94 16.76 -20.19
CA ARG A 392 -4.79 17.70 -20.93
C ARG A 392 -4.70 17.53 -22.45
N ASN A 393 -3.50 17.32 -22.96
CA ASN A 393 -3.27 17.13 -24.39
C ASN A 393 -3.90 15.83 -24.87
N LEU A 394 -3.65 14.72 -24.18
CA LEU A 394 -4.16 13.41 -24.55
C LEU A 394 -5.69 13.33 -24.45
N GLU A 395 -6.30 13.93 -23.43
CA GLU A 395 -7.77 13.99 -23.31
C GLU A 395 -8.39 14.79 -24.45
N ARG A 396 -7.76 15.91 -24.85
CA ARG A 396 -8.24 16.73 -25.94
C ARG A 396 -8.03 16.10 -27.33
N GLU A 397 -6.91 15.37 -27.52
CA GLU A 397 -6.54 14.76 -28.81
C GLU A 397 -7.24 13.43 -29.05
N ASN A 398 -7.63 12.69 -28.01
CA ASN A 398 -8.28 11.39 -28.11
C ASN A 398 -9.67 11.41 -27.45
N PRO A 399 -10.75 11.44 -28.26
CA PRO A 399 -12.13 11.46 -27.75
C PRO A 399 -12.54 10.21 -26.95
N GLU A 400 -11.80 9.10 -27.06
CA GLU A 400 -12.07 7.87 -26.29
C GLU A 400 -11.54 7.97 -24.84
N LEU A 401 -10.62 8.91 -24.57
CA LEU A 401 -10.11 9.16 -23.24
C LEU A 401 -10.96 10.20 -22.51
N ASN A 402 -11.14 9.98 -21.23
CA ASN A 402 -11.73 10.94 -20.30
C ASN A 402 -10.86 11.05 -19.04
N TRP A 403 -11.18 11.95 -18.11
CA TRP A 403 -10.37 12.13 -16.89
C TRP A 403 -10.17 10.83 -16.09
N GLY A 404 -11.11 9.90 -16.14
CA GLY A 404 -10.99 8.58 -15.48
C GLY A 404 -10.03 7.61 -16.18
N SER A 405 -9.56 7.94 -17.38
CA SER A 405 -8.61 7.12 -18.14
C SER A 405 -7.16 7.26 -17.64
N PHE A 406 -6.89 8.22 -16.76
CA PHE A 406 -5.54 8.59 -16.33
C PHE A 406 -5.28 8.23 -14.89
N ALA A 407 -4.10 7.67 -14.60
CA ALA A 407 -3.61 7.45 -13.25
C ALA A 407 -2.21 8.01 -13.05
N ILE A 408 -1.96 8.64 -11.91
CA ILE A 408 -0.65 9.10 -11.44
C ILE A 408 -0.26 8.22 -10.27
N LEU A 409 0.80 7.43 -10.43
CA LEU A 409 1.30 6.48 -9.45
C LEU A 409 2.60 6.97 -8.83
N TYR A 410 2.65 7.00 -7.52
CA TYR A 410 3.81 7.44 -6.74
C TYR A 410 4.13 6.46 -5.62
N ARG A 411 5.35 6.53 -5.05
CA ARG A 411 5.80 5.62 -4.00
C ARG A 411 5.23 5.99 -2.63
N THR A 412 5.19 7.26 -2.30
CA THR A 412 4.71 7.76 -1.00
C THR A 412 3.62 8.81 -1.15
N ASN A 413 2.72 8.88 -0.18
CA ASN A 413 1.61 9.83 -0.21
C ASN A 413 2.06 11.30 -0.24
N ALA A 414 3.23 11.62 0.30
CA ALA A 414 3.78 12.98 0.27
C ALA A 414 3.96 13.53 -1.15
N GLN A 415 4.26 12.64 -2.12
CA GLN A 415 4.47 13.03 -3.51
C GLN A 415 3.20 13.55 -4.22
N SER A 416 2.00 13.34 -3.66
CA SER A 416 0.76 13.72 -4.35
C SER A 416 0.56 15.23 -4.43
N ARG A 417 1.07 16.01 -3.46
CA ARG A 417 0.78 17.44 -3.32
C ARG A 417 1.06 18.28 -4.59
N PRO A 418 2.23 18.23 -5.23
CA PRO A 418 2.47 19.03 -6.43
C PRO A 418 1.46 18.74 -7.54
N PHE A 419 1.05 17.48 -7.69
CA PHE A 419 0.03 17.07 -8.67
C PHE A 419 -1.36 17.57 -8.27
N GLU A 420 -1.75 17.43 -6.99
CA GLU A 420 -3.03 17.92 -6.47
C GLU A 420 -3.16 19.45 -6.68
N ASP A 421 -2.13 20.22 -6.29
CA ASP A 421 -2.11 21.68 -6.45
C ASP A 421 -2.26 22.10 -7.92
N LEU A 422 -1.58 21.43 -8.84
CA LEU A 422 -1.67 21.74 -10.27
C LEU A 422 -2.99 21.27 -10.90
N LEU A 423 -3.55 20.14 -10.49
CA LEU A 423 -4.87 19.68 -10.95
C LEU A 423 -5.97 20.65 -10.54
N VAL A 424 -5.90 21.17 -9.29
CA VAL A 424 -6.80 22.23 -8.80
C VAL A 424 -6.66 23.49 -9.64
N ARG A 425 -5.44 24.00 -9.84
CA ARG A 425 -5.18 25.20 -10.67
C ARG A 425 -5.65 25.02 -12.12
N ALA A 426 -5.53 23.80 -12.66
CA ALA A 426 -5.97 23.46 -14.02
C ALA A 426 -7.47 23.15 -14.12
N GLN A 427 -8.20 23.12 -13.01
CA GLN A 427 -9.62 22.73 -12.91
C GLN A 427 -9.89 21.31 -13.46
N ILE A 428 -8.95 20.39 -13.28
CA ILE A 428 -9.09 19.00 -13.67
C ILE A 428 -9.59 18.20 -12.46
N PRO A 429 -10.72 17.47 -12.61
CA PRO A 429 -11.24 16.64 -11.52
C PRO A 429 -10.30 15.49 -11.20
N TYR A 430 -10.01 15.28 -9.92
CA TYR A 430 -9.16 14.17 -9.46
C TYR A 430 -9.70 13.51 -8.19
N THR A 431 -9.24 12.30 -7.93
CA THR A 431 -9.52 11.55 -6.71
C THR A 431 -8.25 10.89 -6.18
N VAL A 432 -8.08 10.88 -4.85
CA VAL A 432 -6.99 10.15 -4.19
C VAL A 432 -7.52 8.79 -3.76
N VAL A 433 -7.08 7.75 -4.45
CA VAL A 433 -7.54 6.38 -4.21
C VAL A 433 -6.86 5.77 -2.98
N GLY A 434 -7.67 5.30 -2.03
CA GLY A 434 -7.17 4.67 -0.81
C GLY A 434 -6.58 5.63 0.22
N GLY A 435 -6.78 6.93 0.04
CA GLY A 435 -6.26 7.96 0.94
C GLY A 435 -7.14 9.20 1.00
N LEU A 436 -6.69 10.17 1.80
CA LEU A 436 -7.25 11.51 1.86
C LEU A 436 -6.42 12.44 0.97
N LYS A 437 -7.06 13.48 0.45
CA LYS A 437 -6.36 14.59 -0.20
C LYS A 437 -5.34 15.19 0.75
N PHE A 438 -4.29 15.80 0.23
CA PHE A 438 -3.15 16.23 1.03
C PHE A 438 -3.55 17.11 2.22
N TYR A 439 -4.32 18.18 1.96
CA TYR A 439 -4.75 19.10 3.01
C TYR A 439 -5.85 18.55 3.93
N ASP A 440 -6.46 17.41 3.60
CA ASP A 440 -7.46 16.73 4.43
C ASP A 440 -6.85 15.73 5.41
N ARG A 441 -5.58 15.37 5.25
CA ARG A 441 -4.87 14.44 6.13
C ARG A 441 -4.82 14.98 7.54
N LYS A 442 -4.97 14.07 8.51
CA LYS A 442 -5.05 14.43 9.93
C LYS A 442 -3.86 15.25 10.40
N GLU A 443 -2.64 14.76 10.11
CA GLU A 443 -1.38 15.41 10.50
C GLU A 443 -1.22 16.79 9.86
N ILE A 444 -1.67 16.97 8.63
CA ILE A 444 -1.65 18.25 7.93
C ILE A 444 -2.65 19.21 8.58
N LYS A 445 -3.87 18.75 8.84
CA LYS A 445 -4.88 19.55 9.58
C LYS A 445 -4.42 19.91 10.99
N ASP A 446 -3.70 19.03 11.68
CA ASP A 446 -3.15 19.32 13.01
C ASP A 446 -2.10 20.44 12.93
N VAL A 447 -1.17 20.35 11.98
CA VAL A 447 -0.12 21.37 11.79
C VAL A 447 -0.70 22.70 11.32
N LEU A 448 -1.62 22.66 10.34
CA LEU A 448 -2.34 23.88 9.90
C LEU A 448 -3.12 24.54 11.05
N ALA A 449 -3.70 23.75 11.95
CA ALA A 449 -4.39 24.29 13.11
C ALA A 449 -3.43 25.00 14.07
N TYR A 450 -2.19 24.52 14.26
CA TYR A 450 -1.16 25.28 14.97
C TYR A 450 -0.88 26.63 14.32
N LEU A 451 -0.66 26.63 13.01
CA LEU A 451 -0.38 27.85 12.26
C LEU A 451 -1.58 28.84 12.30
N ARG A 452 -2.82 28.33 12.23
CA ARG A 452 -4.04 29.14 12.36
C ARG A 452 -4.15 29.77 13.73
N VAL A 453 -3.87 29.04 14.80
CA VAL A 453 -3.89 29.57 16.17
C VAL A 453 -2.83 30.65 16.37
N ILE A 454 -1.64 30.50 15.77
CA ILE A 454 -0.60 31.50 15.80
C ILE A 454 -1.05 32.77 15.03
N ALA A 455 -1.64 32.61 13.83
CA ALA A 455 -2.13 33.73 13.02
C ALA A 455 -3.39 34.38 13.60
N ASN A 456 -4.28 33.57 14.18
CA ASN A 456 -5.54 34.04 14.77
C ASN A 456 -5.91 33.24 16.02
N PRO A 457 -5.53 33.67 17.20
CA PRO A 457 -5.80 32.94 18.44
C PRO A 457 -7.29 32.88 18.83
N ALA A 458 -8.13 33.69 18.21
CA ALA A 458 -9.59 33.63 18.41
C ALA A 458 -10.23 32.41 17.70
N ASP A 459 -9.48 31.67 16.84
CA ASP A 459 -9.93 30.43 16.21
C ASP A 459 -10.01 29.30 17.25
N THR A 460 -11.14 29.25 17.95
CA THR A 460 -11.42 28.25 18.98
C THR A 460 -11.39 26.82 18.44
N VAL A 461 -11.78 26.58 17.18
CA VAL A 461 -11.80 25.25 16.58
C VAL A 461 -10.39 24.73 16.42
N SER A 462 -9.49 25.51 15.83
CA SER A 462 -8.08 25.16 15.69
C SER A 462 -7.39 25.05 17.06
N LEU A 463 -7.73 25.92 18.00
CA LEU A 463 -7.19 25.91 19.35
C LEU A 463 -7.53 24.61 20.10
N LEU A 464 -8.80 24.19 20.07
CA LEU A 464 -9.25 22.95 20.69
C LEU A 464 -8.63 21.70 20.03
N ARG A 465 -8.30 21.78 18.76
CA ARG A 465 -7.63 20.70 18.03
C ARG A 465 -6.21 20.47 18.53
N VAL A 466 -5.45 21.54 18.82
CA VAL A 466 -4.01 21.45 19.09
C VAL A 466 -3.64 21.56 20.57
N ILE A 467 -4.50 22.04 21.45
CA ILE A 467 -4.19 22.27 22.87
C ILE A 467 -3.64 21.03 23.59
N ASN A 468 -4.10 19.83 23.20
CA ASN A 468 -3.64 18.53 23.72
C ASN A 468 -3.13 17.57 22.63
N THR A 469 -2.64 18.10 21.53
CA THR A 469 -2.03 17.36 20.41
C THR A 469 -0.66 17.96 20.11
N PRO A 470 0.48 17.28 20.39
CA PRO A 470 0.61 16.01 21.15
C PRO A 470 0.05 16.07 22.57
N ARG A 471 -0.07 14.94 23.21
CA ARG A 471 -0.64 14.84 24.57
C ARG A 471 0.19 15.61 25.59
N ARG A 472 -0.44 16.57 26.26
CA ARG A 472 0.15 17.42 27.31
C ARG A 472 -0.43 17.19 28.70
N GLY A 473 -1.31 16.17 28.84
CA GLY A 473 -2.01 15.92 30.09
C GLY A 473 -3.19 16.88 30.35
N ILE A 474 -3.65 17.61 29.32
CA ILE A 474 -4.80 18.49 29.41
C ILE A 474 -6.04 17.64 29.09
N GLY A 475 -6.78 17.27 30.15
CA GLY A 475 -7.95 16.39 30.02
C GLY A 475 -9.19 17.12 29.53
N LYS A 476 -10.19 16.37 29.05
CA LYS A 476 -11.46 16.90 28.55
C LYS A 476 -12.16 17.79 29.58
N ALA A 477 -12.22 17.39 30.85
CA ALA A 477 -12.83 18.17 31.91
C ALA A 477 -12.18 19.56 32.09
N THR A 478 -10.83 19.64 31.96
CA THR A 478 -10.12 20.90 32.01
C THR A 478 -10.50 21.80 30.82
N ILE A 479 -10.58 21.20 29.61
CA ILE A 479 -10.98 21.90 28.40
C ILE A 479 -12.42 22.41 28.53
N ASP A 480 -13.35 21.58 28.98
CA ASP A 480 -14.75 21.92 29.15
C ASP A 480 -14.92 23.09 30.16
N ASN A 481 -14.15 23.09 31.28
CA ASN A 481 -14.15 24.19 32.25
C ASN A 481 -13.66 25.52 31.65
N LEU A 482 -12.56 25.49 30.88
CA LEU A 482 -12.01 26.69 30.23
C LEU A 482 -12.96 27.24 29.17
N VAL A 483 -13.58 26.36 28.36
CA VAL A 483 -14.58 26.75 27.36
C VAL A 483 -15.84 27.34 28.05
N GLY A 484 -16.32 26.67 29.13
CA GLY A 484 -17.46 27.17 29.91
C GLY A 484 -17.23 28.55 30.48
N ALA A 485 -16.05 28.78 31.07
CA ALA A 485 -15.68 30.09 31.61
C ALA A 485 -15.62 31.19 30.52
N ALA A 486 -15.08 30.87 29.34
CA ALA A 486 -15.05 31.79 28.21
C ALA A 486 -16.47 32.16 27.74
N GLN A 487 -17.39 31.20 27.69
CA GLN A 487 -18.79 31.42 27.33
C GLN A 487 -19.53 32.24 28.38
N GLU A 488 -19.36 31.98 29.66
CA GLU A 488 -19.99 32.69 30.75
C GLU A 488 -19.54 34.15 30.83
N LEU A 489 -18.25 34.40 30.56
CA LEU A 489 -17.67 35.76 30.57
C LEU A 489 -17.87 36.51 29.24
N GLY A 490 -18.36 35.86 28.20
CA GLY A 490 -18.52 36.45 26.87
C GLY A 490 -17.18 36.82 26.20
N THR A 491 -16.12 36.12 26.52
CA THR A 491 -14.76 36.38 26.03
C THR A 491 -14.27 35.21 25.16
N THR A 492 -13.13 35.37 24.47
CA THR A 492 -12.55 34.28 23.69
C THR A 492 -11.86 33.24 24.58
N LEU A 493 -11.82 31.97 24.13
CA LEU A 493 -11.06 30.94 24.85
C LEU A 493 -9.58 31.33 25.00
N TRP A 494 -9.02 32.03 24.01
CA TRP A 494 -7.64 32.48 24.05
C TRP A 494 -7.37 33.50 25.17
N GLU A 495 -8.30 34.44 25.41
CA GLU A 495 -8.16 35.37 26.51
C GLU A 495 -8.10 34.66 27.87
N ILE A 496 -8.89 33.60 28.05
CA ILE A 496 -8.81 32.76 29.27
C ILE A 496 -7.48 32.04 29.35
N LEU A 497 -6.96 31.47 28.24
CA LEU A 497 -5.71 30.71 28.21
C LEU A 497 -4.47 31.58 28.41
N SER A 498 -4.53 32.86 28.01
CA SER A 498 -3.43 33.80 28.14
C SER A 498 -3.39 34.49 29.52
N ASP A 499 -4.43 34.36 30.33
CA ASP A 499 -4.44 34.84 31.72
C ASP A 499 -4.06 33.70 32.68
N GLU A 500 -2.83 33.77 33.18
CA GLU A 500 -2.27 32.77 34.12
C GLU A 500 -3.14 32.57 35.37
N THR A 501 -3.78 33.61 35.85
CA THR A 501 -4.64 33.56 37.04
C THR A 501 -5.89 32.74 36.79
N SER A 502 -6.54 32.95 35.65
CA SER A 502 -7.70 32.18 35.21
C SER A 502 -7.33 30.73 34.98
N VAL A 503 -6.22 30.46 34.28
CA VAL A 503 -5.74 29.11 34.03
C VAL A 503 -5.44 28.37 35.33
N ASN A 504 -4.74 28.98 36.28
CA ASN A 504 -4.40 28.36 37.56
C ASN A 504 -5.66 28.02 38.39
N THR A 505 -6.70 28.85 38.29
CA THR A 505 -7.98 28.63 38.97
C THR A 505 -8.81 27.51 38.34
N LEU A 506 -8.91 27.47 37.01
CA LEU A 506 -9.84 26.61 36.27
C LEU A 506 -9.25 25.25 35.90
N SER A 507 -7.91 25.15 35.76
CA SER A 507 -7.26 23.99 35.18
C SER A 507 -6.68 23.00 36.19
N GLY A 508 -6.66 23.32 37.47
CA GLY A 508 -6.19 22.46 38.55
C GLY A 508 -4.79 21.88 38.27
N ARG A 509 -4.66 20.56 38.24
CA ARG A 509 -3.37 19.86 37.99
C ARG A 509 -2.81 20.10 36.58
N SER A 510 -3.64 20.48 35.63
CA SER A 510 -3.23 20.73 34.24
C SER A 510 -2.77 22.18 34.00
N ALA A 511 -2.85 23.08 34.99
CA ALA A 511 -2.56 24.50 34.84
C ALA A 511 -1.18 24.77 34.23
N LYS A 512 -0.14 24.07 34.72
CA LYS A 512 1.22 24.21 34.16
C LYS A 512 1.29 23.85 32.68
N SER A 513 0.59 22.79 32.25
CA SER A 513 0.57 22.37 30.84
C SER A 513 -0.18 23.37 29.98
N VAL A 514 -1.28 23.94 30.48
CA VAL A 514 -2.04 24.96 29.78
C VAL A 514 -1.23 26.25 29.64
N ASN A 515 -0.59 26.72 30.73
CA ASN A 515 0.27 27.91 30.72
C ASN A 515 1.47 27.72 29.75
N ASN A 516 2.12 26.55 29.74
CA ASN A 516 3.20 26.27 28.82
C ASN A 516 2.74 26.30 27.36
N PHE A 517 1.54 25.76 27.08
CA PHE A 517 0.96 25.82 25.75
C PHE A 517 0.65 27.27 25.33
N ALA A 518 0.03 28.06 26.21
CA ALA A 518 -0.28 29.47 25.94
C ALA A 518 1.00 30.30 25.71
N ALA A 519 2.04 30.09 26.54
CA ALA A 519 3.34 30.77 26.40
C ALA A 519 4.03 30.42 25.07
N MET A 520 3.97 29.14 24.64
CA MET A 520 4.50 28.69 23.34
C MET A 520 3.79 29.41 22.19
N VAL A 521 2.47 29.44 22.18
CA VAL A 521 1.70 30.12 21.13
C VAL A 521 1.98 31.64 21.14
N SER A 522 1.95 32.29 22.30
CA SER A 522 2.22 33.74 22.41
C SER A 522 3.62 34.09 21.89
N ARG A 523 4.63 33.25 22.12
CA ARG A 523 5.98 33.49 21.60
C ARG A 523 5.98 33.54 20.09
N TRP A 524 5.36 32.54 19.43
CA TRP A 524 5.31 32.50 17.96
C TRP A 524 4.41 33.57 17.35
N GLN A 525 3.39 34.03 18.08
CA GLN A 525 2.60 35.20 17.67
C GLN A 525 3.44 36.50 17.63
N ALA A 526 4.32 36.69 18.58
CA ALA A 526 5.22 37.86 18.60
C ALA A 526 6.17 37.91 17.40
N GLU A 527 6.50 36.73 16.82
CA GLU A 527 7.40 36.62 15.69
C GLU A 527 6.71 36.71 14.30
N LEU A 528 5.36 36.76 14.26
CA LEU A 528 4.60 36.79 12.99
C LEU A 528 5.00 37.87 12.03
N ALA A 529 5.39 39.06 12.54
CA ALA A 529 5.75 40.20 11.72
C ALA A 529 7.22 40.19 11.26
N THR A 530 8.06 39.33 11.83
CA THR A 530 9.51 39.35 11.66
C THR A 530 10.06 38.11 11.00
N MET A 531 9.36 36.97 11.16
CA MET A 531 9.82 35.68 10.66
C MET A 531 9.02 35.18 9.46
N PRO A 532 9.66 34.53 8.47
CA PRO A 532 8.98 33.83 7.38
C PRO A 532 8.09 32.71 7.91
N ALA A 533 7.01 32.39 7.18
CA ALA A 533 6.07 31.33 7.54
C ALA A 533 6.75 29.96 7.73
N SER A 534 7.76 29.65 6.92
CA SER A 534 8.55 28.42 7.04
C SER A 534 9.32 28.32 8.36
N GLN A 535 9.88 29.43 8.84
CA GLN A 535 10.59 29.45 10.13
C GLN A 535 9.63 29.31 11.31
N ILE A 536 8.43 29.94 11.22
CA ILE A 536 7.36 29.77 12.21
C ILE A 536 6.90 28.31 12.24
N LEU A 537 6.68 27.69 11.06
CA LEU A 537 6.30 26.30 10.96
C LEU A 537 7.35 25.35 11.58
N GLN A 538 8.63 25.53 11.22
CA GLN A 538 9.71 24.74 11.79
C GLN A 538 9.76 24.88 13.31
N GLY A 539 9.76 26.09 13.81
CA GLY A 539 9.87 26.36 15.24
C GLY A 539 8.69 25.81 16.05
N ILE A 540 7.45 25.94 15.55
CA ILE A 540 6.28 25.38 16.25
C ILE A 540 6.26 23.85 16.23
N LEU A 541 6.75 23.21 15.18
CA LEU A 541 6.88 21.75 15.12
C LEU A 541 7.90 21.24 16.15
N GLU A 542 9.04 21.93 16.30
CA GLU A 542 10.07 21.62 17.30
C GLU A 542 9.54 21.83 18.74
N ASP A 543 8.98 23.01 19.03
CA ASP A 543 8.50 23.37 20.37
C ASP A 543 7.28 22.55 20.81
N SER A 544 6.37 22.24 19.91
CA SER A 544 5.22 21.40 20.22
C SER A 544 5.59 19.93 20.45
N GLY A 545 6.71 19.48 19.91
CA GLY A 545 7.14 18.08 19.91
C GLY A 545 6.29 17.20 18.99
N TYR A 546 5.57 17.78 18.02
CA TYR A 546 4.61 17.05 17.18
C TYR A 546 5.28 15.96 16.33
N VAL A 547 6.38 16.29 15.65
CA VAL A 547 7.14 15.33 14.83
C VAL A 547 7.78 14.26 15.71
N GLN A 548 8.29 14.64 16.90
CA GLN A 548 8.85 13.71 17.86
C GLN A 548 7.82 12.67 18.36
N ASP A 549 6.59 13.13 18.62
CA ASP A 549 5.48 12.24 19.01
C ASP A 549 5.15 11.25 17.90
N LEU A 550 5.11 11.70 16.64
CA LEU A 550 4.92 10.81 15.49
C LEU A 550 6.07 9.78 15.38
N MET A 551 7.32 10.23 15.43
CA MET A 551 8.50 9.35 15.34
C MET A 551 8.55 8.31 16.46
N SER A 552 8.08 8.67 17.67
CA SER A 552 8.07 7.77 18.83
C SER A 552 7.13 6.58 18.67
N GLN A 553 6.17 6.65 17.72
CA GLN A 553 5.20 5.59 17.45
C GLN A 553 5.83 4.38 16.75
N GLY A 554 6.94 4.57 16.00
CA GLY A 554 7.74 3.49 15.41
C GLY A 554 6.99 2.62 14.40
N THR A 555 5.96 3.16 13.74
CA THR A 555 5.16 2.48 12.72
C THR A 555 5.38 3.10 11.35
N ASP A 556 5.23 2.33 10.28
CA ASP A 556 5.32 2.83 8.90
C ASP A 556 4.30 3.95 8.64
N GLU A 557 3.09 3.83 9.21
CA GLU A 557 2.05 4.87 9.12
C GLU A 557 2.49 6.19 9.79
N ALA A 558 3.16 6.11 10.92
CA ALA A 558 3.67 7.31 11.61
C ALA A 558 4.77 7.97 10.78
N GLU A 559 5.60 7.20 10.10
CA GLU A 559 6.63 7.72 9.22
C GLU A 559 6.05 8.35 7.96
N ASP A 560 5.04 7.75 7.34
CA ASP A 560 4.29 8.38 6.25
C ASP A 560 3.72 9.74 6.68
N ARG A 561 3.20 9.84 7.91
CA ARG A 561 2.73 11.11 8.48
C ARG A 561 3.86 12.12 8.67
N VAL A 562 5.03 11.70 9.10
CA VAL A 562 6.21 12.57 9.18
C VAL A 562 6.59 13.08 7.80
N GLN A 563 6.61 12.22 6.78
CA GLN A 563 6.86 12.63 5.39
C GLN A 563 5.82 13.64 4.90
N ASN A 564 4.54 13.46 5.24
CA ASN A 564 3.48 14.41 4.91
C ASN A 564 3.72 15.79 5.58
N VAL A 565 4.14 15.82 6.84
CA VAL A 565 4.49 17.07 7.54
C VAL A 565 5.70 17.74 6.90
N GLN A 566 6.70 16.98 6.47
CA GLN A 566 7.86 17.50 5.71
C GLN A 566 7.44 18.08 4.38
N GLU A 567 6.50 17.43 3.69
CA GLU A 567 5.95 17.95 2.43
C GLU A 567 5.14 19.24 2.63
N LEU A 568 4.44 19.39 3.75
CA LEU A 568 3.83 20.66 4.11
C LEU A 568 4.89 21.77 4.30
N PHE A 569 6.03 21.44 4.91
CA PHE A 569 7.14 22.38 5.02
C PHE A 569 7.68 22.79 3.65
N ASN A 570 7.81 21.82 2.73
CA ASN A 570 8.19 22.09 1.33
C ASN A 570 7.17 23.03 0.65
N ALA A 571 5.86 22.81 0.89
CA ALA A 571 4.79 23.67 0.35
C ALA A 571 4.90 25.12 0.82
N VAL A 572 5.16 25.33 2.12
CA VAL A 572 5.34 26.67 2.68
C VAL A 572 6.57 27.36 2.06
N ARG A 573 7.68 26.66 1.96
CA ARG A 573 8.91 27.18 1.34
C ARG A 573 8.72 27.52 -0.13
N GLN A 574 8.03 26.68 -0.88
CA GLN A 574 7.70 26.95 -2.28
C GLN A 574 6.84 28.19 -2.41
N PHE A 575 5.80 28.33 -1.56
CA PHE A 575 4.92 29.48 -1.55
C PHE A 575 5.67 30.80 -1.28
N GLU A 576 6.65 30.79 -0.37
CA GLU A 576 7.54 31.93 -0.10
C GLU A 576 8.42 32.28 -1.29
N GLU A 577 8.90 31.29 -2.06
CA GLU A 577 9.76 31.52 -3.23
C GLU A 577 8.98 32.01 -4.45
N GLU A 578 7.70 31.59 -4.62
CA GLU A 578 6.86 31.96 -5.74
C GLU A 578 6.21 33.36 -5.57
N ASN A 579 6.20 33.91 -4.37
CA ASN A 579 5.51 35.15 -4.06
C ASN A 579 6.42 36.10 -3.26
N GLU A 580 6.42 37.37 -3.59
CA GLU A 580 7.15 38.41 -2.85
C GLU A 580 6.33 38.90 -1.65
N GLU A 581 6.98 39.13 -0.51
CA GLU A 581 6.38 39.72 0.72
C GLU A 581 5.11 39.00 1.24
N VAL A 582 5.14 37.65 1.31
CA VAL A 582 3.97 36.88 1.78
C VAL A 582 4.00 36.64 3.28
N SER A 583 2.82 36.72 3.88
CA SER A 583 2.56 36.41 5.28
C SER A 583 2.14 34.95 5.48
N LEU A 584 2.22 34.47 6.74
CA LEU A 584 1.62 33.20 7.14
C LEU A 584 0.12 33.13 6.79
N GLY A 585 -0.60 34.27 6.91
CA GLY A 585 -2.03 34.36 6.57
C GLY A 585 -2.32 34.08 5.10
N ASP A 586 -1.45 34.54 4.19
CA ASP A 586 -1.61 34.33 2.75
C ASP A 586 -1.40 32.85 2.39
N PHE A 587 -0.42 32.19 3.00
CA PHE A 587 -0.24 30.75 2.86
C PHE A 587 -1.47 29.96 3.37
N LEU A 588 -1.98 30.29 4.55
CA LEU A 588 -3.15 29.63 5.13
C LEU A 588 -4.41 29.82 4.27
N ALA A 589 -4.58 30.99 3.65
CA ALA A 589 -5.65 31.24 2.70
C ALA A 589 -5.51 30.40 1.44
N SER A 590 -4.30 30.30 0.89
CA SER A 590 -4.00 29.43 -0.27
C SER A 590 -4.27 27.94 0.03
N ALA A 591 -3.82 27.45 1.18
CA ALA A 591 -4.04 26.08 1.61
C ALA A 591 -5.55 25.76 1.82
N ALA A 592 -6.31 26.71 2.35
CA ALA A 592 -7.76 26.56 2.51
C ALA A 592 -8.49 26.49 1.17
N LEU A 593 -8.12 27.35 0.20
CA LEU A 593 -8.70 27.34 -1.14
C LEU A 593 -8.42 26.02 -1.89
N SER A 594 -7.25 25.41 -1.69
CA SER A 594 -6.91 24.13 -2.27
C SER A 594 -7.78 22.96 -1.72
N SER A 595 -8.27 23.09 -0.48
CA SER A 595 -9.17 22.11 0.14
C SER A 595 -10.63 22.22 -0.35
N ASP A 596 -11.13 23.44 -0.63
CA ASP A 596 -12.55 23.70 -0.89
C ASP A 596 -12.98 23.52 -2.36
N LEU A 597 -12.05 23.61 -3.33
CA LEU A 597 -12.35 23.53 -4.77
C LEU A 597 -12.72 22.13 -5.26
N ASP A 598 -12.72 21.14 -4.40
CA ASP A 598 -12.69 19.72 -4.75
C ASP A 598 -14.01 18.94 -4.55
N ASN A 599 -15.16 19.60 -4.51
CA ASN A 599 -16.46 18.90 -4.43
C ASN A 599 -16.82 18.23 -5.76
N LEU A 600 -16.22 17.05 -6.02
CA LEU A 600 -16.61 16.17 -7.11
C LEU A 600 -18.06 15.69 -6.93
N LYS A 601 -18.88 15.81 -7.98
CA LYS A 601 -20.19 15.16 -8.05
C LYS A 601 -19.97 13.65 -8.11
N GLU A 602 -20.68 12.86 -7.32
CA GLU A 602 -20.65 11.40 -7.40
C GLU A 602 -20.88 10.93 -8.84
N GLY A 603 -19.97 10.06 -9.36
CA GLY A 603 -20.04 9.51 -10.70
C GLY A 603 -19.32 10.30 -11.80
N GLN A 604 -18.65 11.42 -11.47
CA GLN A 604 -17.85 12.16 -12.44
C GLN A 604 -16.51 11.45 -12.70
N ALA A 605 -16.13 11.32 -13.98
CA ALA A 605 -14.81 10.82 -14.37
C ALA A 605 -13.72 11.76 -13.80
N ALA A 606 -12.69 11.21 -13.18
CA ALA A 606 -11.65 11.97 -12.50
C ALA A 606 -10.28 11.28 -12.62
N VAL A 607 -9.20 12.06 -12.69
CA VAL A 607 -7.83 11.55 -12.68
C VAL A 607 -7.56 10.85 -11.34
N SER A 608 -7.02 9.65 -11.39
CA SER A 608 -6.73 8.85 -10.18
C SER A 608 -5.31 9.08 -9.70
N LEU A 609 -5.16 9.57 -8.48
CA LEU A 609 -3.89 9.72 -7.78
C LEU A 609 -3.78 8.62 -6.72
N MET A 610 -2.67 7.86 -6.69
CA MET A 610 -2.53 6.78 -5.72
C MET A 610 -1.08 6.35 -5.53
N THR A 611 -0.80 5.71 -4.41
CA THR A 611 0.46 4.99 -4.25
C THR A 611 0.50 3.77 -5.16
N LEU A 612 1.71 3.33 -5.52
CA LEU A 612 1.92 2.09 -6.26
C LEU A 612 1.25 0.88 -5.58
N HIS A 613 1.27 0.81 -4.25
CA HIS A 613 0.58 -0.25 -3.49
C HIS A 613 -0.94 -0.22 -3.69
N ALA A 614 -1.54 0.96 -3.67
CA ALA A 614 -2.99 1.12 -3.85
C ALA A 614 -3.44 0.82 -5.29
N SER A 615 -2.51 0.81 -6.25
CA SER A 615 -2.80 0.51 -7.66
C SER A 615 -2.99 -0.99 -7.94
N LYS A 616 -2.61 -1.88 -7.00
CA LYS A 616 -2.79 -3.33 -7.16
C LYS A 616 -4.27 -3.66 -7.36
N GLY A 617 -4.58 -4.43 -8.41
CA GLY A 617 -5.95 -4.79 -8.78
C GLY A 617 -6.66 -3.79 -9.70
N LEU A 618 -6.09 -2.58 -9.90
CA LEU A 618 -6.64 -1.57 -10.81
C LEU A 618 -5.94 -1.61 -12.18
N GLU A 619 -6.51 -0.90 -13.16
CA GLU A 619 -5.93 -0.77 -14.51
C GLU A 619 -6.46 0.51 -15.19
N PHE A 620 -5.62 1.14 -15.99
CA PHE A 620 -5.90 2.43 -16.63
C PHE A 620 -5.36 2.47 -18.07
N PRO A 621 -6.05 3.10 -19.00
CA PRO A 621 -5.53 3.32 -20.36
C PRO A 621 -4.15 4.00 -20.34
N VAL A 622 -3.98 5.04 -19.52
CA VAL A 622 -2.75 5.83 -19.45
C VAL A 622 -2.26 5.92 -17.99
N VAL A 623 -1.01 5.54 -17.77
CA VAL A 623 -0.38 5.56 -16.46
C VAL A 623 0.87 6.43 -16.46
N TYR A 624 0.98 7.27 -15.44
CA TYR A 624 2.18 8.06 -15.12
C TYR A 624 2.80 7.49 -13.83
N MET A 625 4.02 6.97 -13.91
CA MET A 625 4.81 6.59 -12.74
C MET A 625 5.85 7.68 -12.50
N VAL A 626 5.74 8.34 -11.36
CA VAL A 626 6.51 9.56 -11.05
C VAL A 626 7.47 9.35 -9.89
N GLY A 627 8.55 10.18 -9.86
CA GLY A 627 9.53 10.12 -8.78
C GLY A 627 10.39 8.85 -8.79
N LEU A 628 10.77 8.36 -9.97
CA LEU A 628 11.67 7.20 -10.11
C LEU A 628 13.12 7.60 -9.76
N GLU A 629 13.41 7.71 -8.46
CA GLU A 629 14.66 8.23 -7.90
C GLU A 629 15.20 7.33 -6.78
N GLN A 630 16.51 7.12 -6.72
CA GLN A 630 17.16 6.38 -5.65
C GLN A 630 16.87 7.03 -4.28
N GLY A 631 16.49 6.21 -3.31
CA GLY A 631 16.08 6.67 -1.98
C GLY A 631 14.61 7.02 -1.86
N LEU A 632 13.94 7.36 -2.97
CA LEU A 632 12.50 7.55 -3.04
C LEU A 632 11.81 6.30 -3.59
N PHE A 633 12.23 5.84 -4.76
CA PHE A 633 11.80 4.59 -5.38
C PHE A 633 12.93 3.97 -6.23
N PRO A 634 13.63 2.91 -5.73
CA PRO A 634 13.40 2.19 -4.48
C PRO A 634 13.57 3.06 -3.25
N ASN A 635 12.80 2.72 -2.18
CA ASN A 635 12.89 3.43 -0.91
C ASN A 635 14.27 3.23 -0.27
N TYR A 636 14.81 4.25 0.41
CA TYR A 636 16.16 4.21 1.00
C TYR A 636 16.36 3.04 1.99
N ARG A 637 15.31 2.59 2.67
CA ARG A 637 15.34 1.46 3.60
C ARG A 637 15.61 0.14 2.91
N SER A 638 15.08 -0.02 1.70
CA SER A 638 15.18 -1.25 0.93
C SER A 638 16.53 -1.40 0.20
N MET A 639 17.32 -0.33 0.10
CA MET A 639 18.54 -0.32 -0.73
C MET A 639 19.65 -1.22 -0.20
N ASN A 640 19.68 -1.49 1.11
CA ASN A 640 20.70 -2.30 1.77
C ASN A 640 20.25 -3.75 2.06
N ASP A 641 19.01 -4.09 1.74
CA ASP A 641 18.43 -5.41 1.92
C ASP A 641 18.00 -5.98 0.56
N PRO A 642 18.69 -7.02 0.04
CA PRO A 642 18.34 -7.62 -1.24
C PRO A 642 16.90 -8.07 -1.35
N SER A 643 16.32 -8.63 -0.28
CA SER A 643 14.92 -9.09 -0.27
C SER A 643 13.94 -7.93 -0.35
N ALA A 644 14.20 -6.87 0.42
CA ALA A 644 13.40 -5.64 0.37
C ALA A 644 13.53 -4.92 -0.98
N LEU A 645 14.72 -4.94 -1.60
CA LEU A 645 14.92 -4.38 -2.94
C LEU A 645 14.15 -5.17 -4.01
N GLU A 646 14.12 -6.50 -3.91
CA GLU A 646 13.29 -7.32 -4.78
C GLU A 646 11.79 -7.01 -4.61
N GLU A 647 11.33 -6.69 -3.42
CA GLU A 647 9.94 -6.26 -3.19
C GLU A 647 9.65 -4.88 -3.83
N GLU A 648 10.56 -3.92 -3.71
CA GLU A 648 10.45 -2.64 -4.41
C GLU A 648 10.42 -2.84 -5.95
N ARG A 649 11.18 -3.81 -6.48
CA ARG A 649 11.12 -4.16 -7.91
C ARG A 649 9.79 -4.80 -8.30
N ARG A 650 9.22 -5.66 -7.46
CA ARG A 650 7.84 -6.17 -7.64
C ARG A 650 6.82 -5.03 -7.63
N LEU A 651 7.02 -4.04 -6.78
CA LEU A 651 6.16 -2.86 -6.74
C LEU A 651 6.28 -2.03 -8.04
N CYS A 652 7.48 -1.90 -8.60
CA CYS A 652 7.69 -1.28 -9.91
C CYS A 652 6.99 -2.07 -11.02
N TYR A 653 7.16 -3.39 -11.04
CA TYR A 653 6.46 -4.29 -11.94
C TYR A 653 4.94 -4.16 -11.85
N VAL A 654 4.39 -4.08 -10.63
CA VAL A 654 2.96 -3.83 -10.42
C VAL A 654 2.57 -2.52 -11.05
N GLY A 655 3.29 -1.43 -10.83
CA GLY A 655 3.00 -0.12 -11.41
C GLY A 655 2.99 -0.13 -12.94
N ILE A 656 4.03 -0.67 -13.58
CA ILE A 656 4.12 -0.80 -15.04
C ILE A 656 2.92 -1.58 -15.60
N THR A 657 2.56 -2.69 -14.97
CA THR A 657 1.46 -3.56 -15.42
C THR A 657 0.05 -3.00 -15.14
N ARG A 658 -0.06 -1.77 -14.57
CA ARG A 658 -1.35 -1.06 -14.48
C ARG A 658 -1.73 -0.40 -15.80
N ALA A 659 -0.75 -0.08 -16.64
CA ALA A 659 -0.97 0.57 -17.92
C ALA A 659 -1.55 -0.42 -18.95
N GLN A 660 -2.59 0.01 -19.66
CA GLN A 660 -3.18 -0.74 -20.77
C GLN A 660 -2.53 -0.35 -22.11
N GLU A 661 -2.41 0.95 -22.39
CA GLU A 661 -2.02 1.48 -23.69
C GLU A 661 -0.75 2.33 -23.65
N ARG A 662 -0.64 3.23 -22.66
CA ARG A 662 0.47 4.19 -22.57
C ARG A 662 1.06 4.23 -21.17
N LEU A 663 2.39 4.26 -21.13
CA LEU A 663 3.14 4.37 -19.89
C LEU A 663 4.12 5.55 -19.99
N PHE A 664 4.05 6.43 -19.01
CA PHE A 664 4.97 7.54 -18.82
C PHE A 664 5.75 7.33 -17.54
N LEU A 665 7.06 7.49 -17.62
CA LEU A 665 8.00 7.37 -16.48
C LEU A 665 8.69 8.71 -16.29
N SER A 666 8.85 9.16 -15.05
CA SER A 666 9.55 10.41 -14.79
C SER A 666 10.43 10.38 -13.54
N HIS A 667 11.45 11.23 -13.53
CA HIS A 667 12.24 11.57 -12.36
C HIS A 667 12.66 13.04 -12.42
N ALA A 668 12.87 13.67 -11.26
CA ALA A 668 13.45 15.00 -11.16
C ALA A 668 14.98 14.94 -11.04
N ARG A 669 15.69 16.03 -11.43
CA ARG A 669 17.13 16.21 -11.19
C ARG A 669 17.41 16.62 -9.77
N GLU A 670 16.54 17.46 -9.25
CA GLU A 670 16.56 17.95 -7.88
C GLU A 670 15.18 17.76 -7.29
N ARG A 671 15.12 17.45 -6.00
CA ARG A 671 13.87 17.36 -5.27
C ARG A 671 13.99 18.10 -3.95
N ARG A 672 12.95 18.78 -3.55
CA ARG A 672 12.92 19.45 -2.27
C ARG A 672 12.71 18.42 -1.16
N LEU A 673 13.72 18.32 -0.29
CA LEU A 673 13.67 17.49 0.91
C LEU A 673 13.99 18.37 2.12
N TYR A 674 13.14 18.32 3.14
CA TYR A 674 13.28 19.13 4.37
C TYR A 674 13.49 20.64 4.09
N GLY A 675 12.80 21.16 3.07
CA GLY A 675 12.90 22.56 2.66
C GLY A 675 14.13 22.93 1.82
N ASN A 676 15.09 22.02 1.63
CA ASN A 676 16.28 22.24 0.81
C ASN A 676 16.15 21.49 -0.51
N ARG A 677 16.67 22.07 -1.60
CA ARG A 677 16.81 21.38 -2.88
C ARG A 677 18.03 20.45 -2.80
N GLU A 678 17.78 19.16 -2.98
CA GLU A 678 18.82 18.14 -3.02
C GLU A 678 18.86 17.49 -4.41
N PRO A 679 20.06 17.22 -4.96
CA PRO A 679 20.19 16.47 -6.21
C PRO A 679 19.59 15.08 -6.05
N ALA A 680 18.74 14.68 -7.00
CA ALA A 680 18.13 13.36 -7.05
C ALA A 680 18.83 12.49 -8.11
N VAL A 681 19.12 11.27 -7.75
CA VAL A 681 19.71 10.26 -8.64
C VAL A 681 18.60 9.41 -9.23
N ARG A 682 18.62 9.19 -10.55
CA ARG A 682 17.60 8.35 -11.20
C ARG A 682 17.57 6.95 -10.60
N SER A 683 16.38 6.37 -10.54
CA SER A 683 16.15 5.00 -10.04
C SER A 683 16.92 3.96 -10.86
N GLN A 684 17.53 2.98 -10.20
CA GLN A 684 18.12 1.81 -10.86
C GLN A 684 17.09 1.04 -11.69
N PHE A 685 15.82 1.06 -11.32
CA PHE A 685 14.76 0.39 -12.07
C PHE A 685 14.62 0.92 -13.50
N LEU A 686 14.97 2.20 -13.75
CA LEU A 686 15.02 2.75 -15.10
C LEU A 686 16.19 2.19 -15.93
N ASP A 687 17.27 1.75 -15.27
CA ASP A 687 18.40 1.12 -15.94
C ASP A 687 18.17 -0.37 -16.22
N GLU A 688 17.19 -0.96 -15.55
CA GLU A 688 16.76 -2.35 -15.73
C GLU A 688 15.73 -2.51 -16.88
N LEU A 689 15.25 -1.39 -17.47
CA LEU A 689 14.31 -1.40 -18.59
C LEU A 689 15.04 -1.43 -19.94
N PRO A 690 14.42 -1.99 -21.02
CA PRO A 690 14.99 -1.99 -22.36
C PRO A 690 15.16 -0.56 -22.90
N GLU A 691 16.36 -0.14 -23.23
CA GLU A 691 16.63 1.22 -23.73
C GLU A 691 15.89 1.53 -25.04
N GLU A 692 15.70 0.51 -25.88
CA GLU A 692 15.01 0.62 -27.18
C GLU A 692 13.52 0.93 -27.06
N LEU A 693 12.92 0.61 -25.91
CA LEU A 693 11.50 0.91 -25.64
C LEU A 693 11.29 2.30 -25.06
N LEU A 694 12.36 2.94 -24.57
CA LEU A 694 12.28 4.24 -23.90
C LEU A 694 12.51 5.39 -24.89
N VAL A 695 11.57 6.32 -24.95
CA VAL A 695 11.69 7.57 -25.70
C VAL A 695 11.79 8.74 -24.74
N THR A 696 12.94 9.43 -24.78
CA THR A 696 13.12 10.63 -23.96
C THR A 696 12.30 11.78 -24.53
N HIS A 697 11.31 12.23 -23.77
CA HIS A 697 10.54 13.42 -24.13
C HIS A 697 11.36 14.68 -23.81
N ARG A 698 11.57 15.55 -24.84
CA ARG A 698 12.17 16.88 -24.68
C ARG A 698 11.09 17.94 -24.84
N PRO A 699 10.92 18.87 -23.90
CA PRO A 699 9.98 19.97 -24.06
C PRO A 699 10.31 20.75 -25.35
N GLY A 700 9.36 20.83 -26.29
CA GLY A 700 9.49 21.60 -27.54
C GLY A 700 10.06 20.86 -28.76
N GLY A 701 10.27 19.54 -28.69
CA GLY A 701 10.79 18.75 -29.82
C GLY A 701 9.78 17.74 -30.37
N VAL A 702 9.58 17.77 -31.69
CA VAL A 702 8.88 16.73 -32.45
C VAL A 702 9.63 15.41 -32.23
N ALA A 703 8.91 14.34 -31.95
CA ALA A 703 9.46 12.99 -31.77
C ALA A 703 10.24 12.56 -33.03
N TYR A 704 11.54 12.46 -32.94
CA TYR A 704 12.37 11.84 -33.98
C TYR A 704 12.45 10.33 -33.72
N SER A 705 11.67 9.57 -34.44
CA SER A 705 11.90 8.15 -34.65
C SER A 705 13.21 7.98 -35.43
N LYS A 706 14.22 7.36 -34.86
CA LYS A 706 15.39 6.90 -35.60
C LYS A 706 15.02 5.65 -36.40
N THR A 707 14.45 5.84 -37.58
CA THR A 707 14.52 4.80 -38.63
C THR A 707 15.96 4.71 -39.13
N ALA A 708 16.53 3.52 -39.05
CA ALA A 708 17.83 3.18 -39.60
C ALA A 708 17.81 3.37 -41.11
N ASN A 709 18.68 4.24 -41.62
CA ASN A 709 19.53 4.13 -42.82
C ASN A 709 19.89 5.52 -43.34
N GLY A 710 21.16 5.83 -43.34
CA GLY A 710 21.72 7.03 -43.98
C GLY A 710 23.10 7.33 -43.49
N SER A 711 24.10 6.83 -44.16
CA SER A 711 25.52 7.15 -44.00
C SER A 711 25.76 8.66 -44.13
N VAL A 712 26.39 9.29 -43.14
CA VAL A 712 26.93 10.66 -43.18
C VAL A 712 28.39 10.68 -42.75
N PRO A 713 29.27 11.47 -43.38
CA PRO A 713 30.72 11.29 -43.34
C PRO A 713 31.33 11.76 -42.03
N GLN A 714 32.35 11.01 -41.64
CA GLN A 714 33.23 11.28 -40.51
C GLN A 714 33.92 12.63 -40.65
N ARG A 715 33.74 13.50 -39.66
CA ARG A 715 34.67 14.60 -39.36
C ARG A 715 35.42 14.23 -38.08
N ALA A 716 36.70 13.95 -38.27
CA ALA A 716 37.62 13.59 -37.20
C ALA A 716 37.73 14.71 -36.17
N THR A 717 37.36 14.42 -34.95
CA THR A 717 37.81 15.18 -33.77
C THR A 717 38.55 14.22 -32.85
N LYS A 718 39.77 14.66 -32.50
CA LYS A 718 40.76 13.90 -31.70
C LYS A 718 40.15 13.39 -30.42
N ALA A 719 40.20 12.08 -30.22
CA ALA A 719 39.91 11.41 -28.99
C ALA A 719 40.89 11.80 -27.89
N ARG A 720 40.40 12.40 -26.81
CA ARG A 720 41.03 12.30 -25.51
C ARG A 720 40.63 10.94 -24.94
N GLN A 721 41.60 10.07 -24.78
CA GLN A 721 41.46 8.84 -24.04
C GLN A 721 41.14 9.21 -22.58
N SER A 722 39.90 9.01 -22.16
CA SER A 722 39.51 8.96 -20.73
C SER A 722 39.77 7.51 -20.26
N VAL A 723 40.70 7.36 -19.35
CA VAL A 723 40.91 6.16 -18.55
C VAL A 723 39.59 5.96 -17.78
N GLU A 724 38.90 4.84 -17.97
CA GLU A 724 37.75 4.47 -17.15
C GLU A 724 38.25 4.19 -15.72
N GLU A 725 38.08 5.13 -14.83
CA GLU A 725 38.33 4.93 -13.40
C GLU A 725 37.25 3.96 -12.88
N LYS A 726 37.63 2.75 -12.49
CA LYS A 726 36.77 1.81 -11.81
C LYS A 726 36.70 2.18 -10.34
N TRP A 727 35.54 2.67 -9.90
CA TRP A 727 35.25 2.95 -8.49
C TRP A 727 34.98 1.65 -7.74
N GLN A 728 35.51 1.52 -6.51
CA GLN A 728 35.33 0.34 -5.64
C GLN A 728 34.93 0.77 -4.24
N VAL A 729 34.21 -0.14 -3.57
CA VAL A 729 33.88 0.04 -2.14
C VAL A 729 35.17 0.08 -1.32
N GLY A 730 35.30 1.08 -0.46
CA GLY A 730 36.50 1.35 0.31
C GLY A 730 37.40 2.43 -0.30
N ASP A 731 37.18 2.91 -1.54
CA ASP A 731 37.94 4.01 -2.12
C ASP A 731 37.68 5.30 -1.33
N ARG A 732 38.75 6.00 -0.96
CA ARG A 732 38.67 7.36 -0.41
C ARG A 732 38.56 8.37 -1.53
N VAL A 733 37.61 9.27 -1.44
CA VAL A 733 37.33 10.25 -2.48
C VAL A 733 37.15 11.64 -1.90
N LEU A 734 37.57 12.65 -2.67
CA LEU A 734 37.34 14.05 -2.38
C LEU A 734 36.21 14.57 -3.27
N HIS A 735 35.15 15.03 -2.64
CA HIS A 735 34.05 15.72 -3.29
C HIS A 735 34.20 17.23 -3.10
N LYS A 736 34.07 18.01 -4.18
CA LYS A 736 34.33 19.45 -4.19
C LYS A 736 33.52 20.25 -3.14
N ILE A 737 32.34 19.80 -2.78
CA ILE A 737 31.42 20.47 -1.85
C ILE A 737 31.41 19.78 -0.48
N PHE A 738 31.46 18.43 -0.44
CA PHE A 738 31.25 17.64 0.76
C PHE A 738 32.56 17.21 1.46
N GLY A 739 33.69 17.49 0.87
CA GLY A 739 35.01 17.13 1.43
C GLY A 739 35.39 15.67 1.19
N GLU A 740 36.24 15.12 2.06
CA GLU A 740 36.68 13.73 1.99
C GLU A 740 35.63 12.77 2.50
N GLY A 741 35.49 11.63 1.83
CA GLY A 741 34.60 10.55 2.21
C GLY A 741 35.06 9.20 1.66
N GLU A 742 34.44 8.12 2.12
CA GLU A 742 34.71 6.73 1.73
C GLU A 742 33.55 6.16 0.95
N ILE A 743 33.82 5.53 -0.20
CA ILE A 743 32.78 4.85 -0.99
C ILE A 743 32.30 3.60 -0.25
N THR A 744 31.02 3.58 0.14
CA THR A 744 30.41 2.46 0.83
C THR A 744 29.70 1.50 -0.12
N HIS A 745 29.18 1.99 -1.25
CA HIS A 745 28.50 1.18 -2.27
C HIS A 745 28.72 1.76 -3.67
N VAL A 746 28.75 0.87 -4.66
CA VAL A 746 28.83 1.23 -6.08
C VAL A 746 27.63 0.60 -6.79
N PHE A 747 26.81 1.41 -7.47
CA PHE A 747 25.61 1.02 -8.18
C PHE A 747 25.80 1.17 -9.68
N GLY A 748 25.30 0.20 -10.47
CA GLY A 748 25.39 0.21 -11.92
C GLY A 748 26.75 -0.29 -12.46
N SER A 749 26.94 -0.25 -13.78
CA SER A 749 28.18 -0.67 -14.47
C SER A 749 28.46 0.19 -15.70
N GLY A 750 29.77 0.28 -16.08
CA GLY A 750 30.21 1.03 -17.26
C GLY A 750 30.03 2.55 -17.10
N ARG A 751 29.41 3.21 -18.06
CA ARG A 751 29.17 4.67 -18.06
C ARG A 751 28.04 5.16 -17.15
N LYS A 752 27.33 4.24 -16.49
CA LYS A 752 26.18 4.55 -15.61
C LYS A 752 26.49 4.04 -14.20
N ILE A 753 27.46 4.63 -13.54
CA ILE A 753 27.85 4.28 -12.18
C ILE A 753 27.42 5.41 -11.24
N SER A 754 26.74 5.07 -10.14
CA SER A 754 26.49 5.93 -8.99
C SER A 754 27.23 5.36 -7.77
N VAL A 755 27.75 6.21 -6.91
CA VAL A 755 28.48 5.77 -5.71
C VAL A 755 27.85 6.37 -4.45
N ALA A 756 27.69 5.54 -3.43
CA ALA A 756 27.35 6.03 -2.10
C ALA A 756 28.64 6.31 -1.32
N ILE A 757 28.77 7.52 -0.83
CA ILE A 757 29.97 8.02 -0.12
C ILE A 757 29.55 8.41 1.30
N LYS A 758 30.25 7.90 2.30
CA LYS A 758 30.11 8.30 3.69
C LYS A 758 31.10 9.44 3.99
N PHE A 759 30.55 10.60 4.32
CA PHE A 759 31.31 11.78 4.76
C PHE A 759 31.27 11.92 6.27
N ASP A 760 32.36 12.27 6.92
CA ASP A 760 32.51 12.31 8.39
C ASP A 760 31.52 13.25 9.09
N GLN A 761 31.16 14.38 8.47
CA GLN A 761 30.28 15.37 9.08
C GLN A 761 28.86 15.42 8.48
N LEU A 762 28.65 14.82 7.29
CA LEU A 762 27.42 14.97 6.51
C LEU A 762 26.68 13.64 6.27
N GLY A 763 27.15 12.54 6.87
CA GLY A 763 26.57 11.21 6.69
C GLY A 763 26.78 10.65 5.28
N GLN A 764 25.89 9.74 4.88
CA GLN A 764 26.00 9.03 3.59
C GLN A 764 25.27 9.80 2.48
N LYS A 765 25.95 10.01 1.34
CA LYS A 765 25.39 10.65 0.15
C LYS A 765 25.63 9.77 -1.08
N ILE A 766 24.64 9.71 -1.98
CA ILE A 766 24.76 9.00 -3.26
C ILE A 766 25.00 10.04 -4.36
N VAL A 767 26.06 9.88 -5.13
CA VAL A 767 26.43 10.82 -6.20
C VAL A 767 26.82 10.07 -7.47
N ASP A 768 26.61 10.71 -8.62
CA ASP A 768 27.16 10.26 -9.90
C ASP A 768 28.62 10.73 -9.99
N PRO A 769 29.61 9.83 -10.06
CA PRO A 769 31.03 10.20 -10.07
C PRO A 769 31.42 11.11 -11.23
N GLN A 770 30.74 11.04 -12.37
CA GLN A 770 30.99 11.86 -13.54
C GLN A 770 30.49 13.30 -13.38
N VAL A 771 29.33 13.44 -12.73
CA VAL A 771 28.69 14.73 -12.45
C VAL A 771 29.36 15.41 -11.25
N ALA A 772 29.62 14.64 -10.20
CA ALA A 772 30.22 15.11 -8.96
C ALA A 772 31.72 15.42 -9.04
N GLN A 773 32.37 15.09 -10.16
CA GLN A 773 33.82 15.29 -10.37
C GLN A 773 34.67 14.79 -9.19
N LEU A 774 34.39 13.55 -8.76
CA LEU A 774 35.10 12.92 -7.66
C LEU A 774 36.60 12.75 -8.02
N GLN A 775 37.44 12.98 -7.04
CA GLN A 775 38.89 12.71 -7.14
C GLN A 775 39.25 11.64 -6.11
N ARG A 776 40.00 10.64 -6.54
CA ARG A 776 40.55 9.65 -5.60
C ARG A 776 41.59 10.32 -4.71
N VAL A 777 41.53 10.01 -3.43
CA VAL A 777 42.53 10.39 -2.43
C VAL A 777 43.29 9.13 -2.06
N ASP A 778 44.58 9.06 -2.38
CA ASP A 778 45.46 7.92 -2.07
C ASP A 778 45.71 7.79 -0.55
#